data_974e0d7a754b047cc856fc5c1e3bc451
#
_entry.id   974e0d7a754b047cc856fc5c1e3bc451
#
_cell.length_a   1.000
_cell.length_b   1.000
_cell.length_c   1.000
_cell.angle_alpha   90.00
_cell.angle_beta   90.00
_cell.angle_gamma   90.00
#
_symmetry.space_group_name_H-M   'P 1'
#
loop_
_entity.id
_entity.type
_entity.pdbx_description
1 polymer ?
#
loop_
_entity_poly.entity_id
_entity_poly.type
_entity_poly.pdbx_seq_one_letter_code
_entity_poly.pdbx_strand_id
1 'polypeptide(L)'
;MEFLLEINTEEMPPSHVKGALLQLQDLLAEELVANNLVDHKNSYGSIRTYGTCRRLIVHGDFIETQLDREEEIVGPPKAVAFALDGSPTPAASGFAKSHGVTLDELEVITTKKGEYIGLRKIEKGKPTQDILKQILPKIISGLSFPKMMRWGTSSFRFSRPIKNILCIFYGKLLSFSVADIASTDLTSGHKIFSPRRFRVKSFTEYKANLKINKVIIGDHDRRTMIEKQIEQQLLRLEAELYPDEQLLDKLTYDVEHPYVFIGSFPQEYLTLPLEVLSTAMKEGQNLFSVMKGKRQLPHFLGVADAFKDSRDLIRTGNERVLKARLEDARFFWDQDLETNLKDRARGLDQVIYQEHLGSYQDKTERLKKVVAYFSDRLEAHEEKKTVIQASELCKADLITDMVREFPSLQGKVGGLYAKEEGYPHPVWKAIYEHYQPVSLDDPSPSLLPGAMLSIADKLDAIVGAVGLGVEVSGSKDPFGLRRNAQGVSKIILEKKLDFSFPRLLDKIIQTYGEKLNREKAYIKTYVLAFFANRLQYIFENEGFRYDLVKASLAPGIENIYHAYLRLKALDSLKDSPHFEPMIWIAKRVNNILRNQAKFKVNEDFLLEKQERELHTTFSIIKDNVLPLIAKGDFAKAQRMIFRIRSTINNFFDHVLVMVDDKKLRRNRLAVLQEISQLLNQIADYSQIVVEKQA
;
A
#
# COMPACT_ATOMS: atom_id res chain seq x y z
N MET A 1 -31.22 16.76 2.95
CA MET A 1 -32.30 15.78 3.13
C MET A 1 -31.71 14.41 3.37
N GLU A 2 -32.23 13.67 4.34
CA GLU A 2 -31.72 12.35 4.73
C GLU A 2 -31.89 11.33 3.59
N PHE A 3 -30.81 10.58 3.31
CA PHE A 3 -30.73 9.47 2.37
C PHE A 3 -30.30 8.21 3.12
N LEU A 4 -30.94 7.09 2.83
CA LEU A 4 -30.59 5.77 3.34
C LEU A 4 -30.72 4.73 2.24
N LEU A 5 -29.65 3.98 2.00
CA LEU A 5 -29.60 2.80 1.14
C LEU A 5 -29.12 1.61 1.96
N GLU A 6 -29.83 0.47 1.91
CA GLU A 6 -29.34 -0.83 2.37
C GLU A 6 -29.41 -1.82 1.19
N ILE A 7 -28.28 -2.48 0.93
CA ILE A 7 -28.22 -3.65 0.04
C ILE A 7 -28.12 -4.88 0.95
N ASN A 8 -29.21 -5.65 1.06
CA ASN A 8 -29.24 -6.87 1.85
C ASN A 8 -28.95 -8.07 0.96
N THR A 9 -28.02 -8.92 1.38
CA THR A 9 -27.53 -10.07 0.58
C THR A 9 -27.57 -11.37 1.39
N GLU A 10 -27.23 -12.49 0.76
CA GLU A 10 -26.74 -13.67 1.49
C GLU A 10 -25.35 -13.37 2.10
N GLU A 11 -24.86 -14.23 2.97
CA GLU A 11 -23.61 -14.01 3.73
C GLU A 11 -22.40 -13.75 2.82
N MET A 12 -21.90 -12.53 2.85
CA MET A 12 -20.68 -12.13 2.17
C MET A 12 -19.45 -12.49 3.02
N PRO A 13 -18.35 -12.91 2.40
CA PRO A 13 -17.08 -13.03 3.11
C PRO A 13 -16.69 -11.69 3.76
N PRO A 14 -16.20 -11.66 5.01
CA PRO A 14 -15.78 -10.43 5.69
C PRO A 14 -14.82 -9.55 4.88
N SER A 15 -13.88 -10.18 4.16
CA SER A 15 -12.93 -9.49 3.27
C SER A 15 -13.59 -8.71 2.12
N HIS A 16 -14.83 -9.06 1.74
CA HIS A 16 -15.58 -8.35 0.70
C HIS A 16 -16.29 -7.10 1.25
N VAL A 17 -16.70 -7.12 2.54
CA VAL A 17 -17.53 -6.06 3.11
C VAL A 17 -16.79 -4.72 3.17
N LYS A 18 -15.63 -4.68 3.81
CA LYS A 18 -14.84 -3.45 3.98
C LYS A 18 -14.48 -2.77 2.66
N GLY A 19 -14.02 -3.57 1.69
CA GLY A 19 -13.71 -3.07 0.35
C GLY A 19 -14.93 -2.54 -0.41
N ALA A 20 -16.10 -3.18 -0.25
CA ALA A 20 -17.34 -2.73 -0.85
C ALA A 20 -17.88 -1.42 -0.24
N LEU A 21 -17.72 -1.24 1.08
CA LEU A 21 -18.13 -0.01 1.76
C LEU A 21 -17.32 1.20 1.30
N LEU A 22 -16.01 1.04 1.13
CA LEU A 22 -15.13 2.09 0.59
C LEU A 22 -15.53 2.43 -0.86
N GLN A 23 -15.71 1.41 -1.72
CA GLN A 23 -16.14 1.62 -3.10
C GLN A 23 -17.52 2.32 -3.18
N LEU A 24 -18.49 1.93 -2.32
CA LEU A 24 -19.80 2.59 -2.26
C LEU A 24 -19.67 4.06 -1.89
N GLN A 25 -18.82 4.38 -0.92
CA GLN A 25 -18.59 5.75 -0.49
C GLN A 25 -17.97 6.58 -1.61
N ASP A 26 -16.92 6.06 -2.25
CA ASP A 26 -16.19 6.74 -3.32
C ASP A 26 -17.07 6.95 -4.56
N LEU A 27 -17.69 5.88 -5.07
CA LEU A 27 -18.56 5.96 -6.24
C LEU A 27 -19.74 6.90 -6.04
N LEU A 28 -20.35 6.87 -4.84
CA LEU A 28 -21.46 7.77 -4.52
C LEU A 28 -20.97 9.21 -4.41
N ALA A 29 -19.83 9.46 -3.77
CA ALA A 29 -19.26 10.81 -3.65
C ALA A 29 -18.90 11.39 -5.03
N GLU A 30 -18.28 10.60 -5.90
CA GLU A 30 -17.96 11.00 -7.28
C GLU A 30 -19.23 11.37 -8.08
N GLU A 31 -20.26 10.52 -8.03
CA GLU A 31 -21.51 10.78 -8.73
C GLU A 31 -22.28 11.98 -8.17
N LEU A 32 -22.27 12.20 -6.84
CA LEU A 32 -22.90 13.37 -6.23
C LEU A 32 -22.22 14.68 -6.65
N VAL A 33 -20.89 14.69 -6.73
CA VAL A 33 -20.11 15.83 -7.23
C VAL A 33 -20.35 16.06 -8.72
N ALA A 34 -20.28 15.00 -9.53
CA ALA A 34 -20.48 15.08 -10.98
C ALA A 34 -21.88 15.62 -11.36
N ASN A 35 -22.87 15.36 -10.51
CA ASN A 35 -24.24 15.82 -10.69
C ASN A 35 -24.59 17.08 -9.87
N ASN A 36 -23.63 17.80 -9.32
CA ASN A 36 -23.84 19.03 -8.50
C ASN A 36 -24.88 18.85 -7.37
N LEU A 37 -24.85 17.69 -6.70
CA LEU A 37 -25.74 17.39 -5.57
C LEU A 37 -25.13 17.71 -4.21
N VAL A 38 -23.85 18.05 -4.18
CA VAL A 38 -23.09 18.45 -2.99
C VAL A 38 -22.05 19.51 -3.38
N ASP A 39 -21.64 20.34 -2.42
CA ASP A 39 -20.50 21.25 -2.58
C ASP A 39 -19.20 20.41 -2.63
N HIS A 40 -18.31 20.71 -3.58
CA HIS A 40 -17.01 20.04 -3.79
C HIS A 40 -16.14 19.89 -2.52
N LYS A 41 -16.33 20.78 -1.54
CA LYS A 41 -15.57 20.77 -0.28
C LYS A 41 -16.10 19.78 0.78
N ASN A 42 -17.34 19.30 0.67
CA ASN A 42 -18.04 18.53 1.70
C ASN A 42 -18.58 17.17 1.25
N SER A 43 -18.24 16.70 0.06
CA SER A 43 -18.82 15.46 -0.51
C SER A 43 -18.62 14.21 0.35
N TYR A 44 -17.42 14.03 0.93
CA TYR A 44 -17.11 12.86 1.77
C TYR A 44 -17.64 12.97 3.19
N GLY A 45 -17.74 14.18 3.75
CA GLY A 45 -18.17 14.37 5.15
C GLY A 45 -19.63 14.07 5.43
N SER A 46 -20.49 14.07 4.39
CA SER A 46 -21.92 13.78 4.50
C SER A 46 -22.27 12.29 4.33
N ILE A 47 -21.36 11.45 3.79
CA ILE A 47 -21.61 10.04 3.50
C ILE A 47 -20.98 9.16 4.57
N ARG A 48 -21.79 8.34 5.22
CA ARG A 48 -21.37 7.31 6.18
C ARG A 48 -21.77 5.94 5.68
N THR A 49 -20.86 4.99 5.80
CA THR A 49 -21.12 3.60 5.42
C THR A 49 -21.07 2.68 6.62
N TYR A 50 -21.91 1.64 6.62
CA TYR A 50 -21.95 0.60 7.62
C TYR A 50 -22.08 -0.75 6.94
N GLY A 51 -21.51 -1.80 7.53
CA GLY A 51 -21.58 -3.12 6.92
C GLY A 51 -21.58 -4.26 7.92
N THR A 52 -22.28 -5.34 7.54
CA THR A 52 -22.27 -6.64 8.19
C THR A 52 -22.04 -7.73 7.14
N CYS A 53 -21.95 -8.99 7.55
CA CYS A 53 -21.87 -10.10 6.61
C CYS A 53 -23.03 -10.15 5.59
N ARG A 54 -24.17 -9.51 5.87
CA ARG A 54 -25.37 -9.54 5.03
C ARG A 54 -25.82 -8.18 4.53
N ARG A 55 -25.17 -7.07 4.92
CA ARG A 55 -25.65 -5.72 4.61
C ARG A 55 -24.51 -4.80 4.21
N LEU A 56 -24.76 -4.04 3.14
CA LEU A 56 -23.97 -2.85 2.80
C LEU A 56 -24.92 -1.66 2.92
N ILE A 57 -24.58 -0.68 3.73
CA ILE A 57 -25.46 0.43 4.11
C ILE A 57 -24.74 1.74 3.83
N VAL A 58 -25.47 2.67 3.24
CA VAL A 58 -25.04 4.07 3.06
C VAL A 58 -26.08 4.98 3.64
N HIS A 59 -25.64 5.95 4.41
CA HIS A 59 -26.44 7.02 4.97
C HIS A 59 -25.76 8.37 4.75
N GLY A 60 -26.54 9.40 4.41
CA GLY A 60 -26.03 10.75 4.22
C GLY A 60 -27.14 11.77 4.08
N ASP A 61 -26.75 13.05 4.02
CA ASP A 61 -27.65 14.16 3.77
C ASP A 61 -27.34 14.85 2.45
N PHE A 62 -28.32 14.94 1.56
CA PHE A 62 -28.19 15.55 0.24
C PHE A 62 -29.17 16.71 0.06
N ILE A 63 -28.89 17.59 -0.89
CA ILE A 63 -29.80 18.69 -1.25
C ILE A 63 -31.08 18.16 -1.93
N GLU A 64 -32.16 18.90 -1.85
CA GLU A 64 -33.46 18.51 -2.42
C GLU A 64 -33.47 18.56 -3.94
N THR A 65 -32.83 19.60 -4.48
CA THR A 65 -32.75 19.89 -5.90
C THR A 65 -31.29 20.14 -6.28
N GLN A 66 -30.86 19.59 -7.40
CA GLN A 66 -29.55 19.84 -7.98
C GLN A 66 -29.29 21.35 -8.11
N LEU A 67 -28.05 21.78 -7.83
CA LEU A 67 -27.67 23.18 -8.05
C LEU A 67 -27.76 23.51 -9.53
N ASP A 68 -28.27 24.70 -9.82
CA ASP A 68 -28.35 25.22 -11.19
C ASP A 68 -26.93 25.22 -11.81
N ARG A 69 -26.84 24.84 -13.07
CA ARG A 69 -25.58 24.85 -13.81
C ARG A 69 -25.56 26.07 -14.71
N GLU A 70 -24.63 26.97 -14.45
CA GLU A 70 -24.33 28.06 -15.37
C GLU A 70 -23.32 27.57 -16.42
N GLU A 71 -23.70 27.64 -17.69
CA GLU A 71 -22.80 27.34 -18.82
C GLU A 71 -22.54 28.65 -19.56
N GLU A 72 -21.29 29.09 -19.59
CA GLU A 72 -20.87 30.24 -20.40
C GLU A 72 -20.52 29.75 -21.80
N ILE A 73 -21.36 30.05 -22.76
CA ILE A 73 -21.11 29.79 -24.17
C ILE A 73 -20.44 31.00 -24.80
N VAL A 74 -19.15 30.87 -25.12
CA VAL A 74 -18.36 31.97 -25.71
C VAL A 74 -18.57 31.96 -27.22
N GLY A 75 -19.01 33.09 -27.75
CA GLY A 75 -19.23 33.34 -29.18
C GLY A 75 -18.10 34.09 -29.86
N PRO A 76 -18.38 34.85 -30.94
CA PRO A 76 -17.38 35.61 -31.65
C PRO A 76 -16.80 36.78 -30.81
N PRO A 77 -15.58 37.26 -31.16
CA PRO A 77 -14.98 38.42 -30.51
C PRO A 77 -15.92 39.64 -30.60
N LYS A 78 -16.02 40.45 -29.53
CA LYS A 78 -16.86 41.64 -29.45
C LYS A 78 -16.64 42.60 -30.64
N ALA A 79 -15.37 42.80 -31.05
CA ALA A 79 -15.01 43.64 -32.20
C ALA A 79 -15.51 43.09 -33.55
N VAL A 80 -15.88 41.82 -33.63
CA VAL A 80 -16.46 41.19 -34.83
C VAL A 80 -17.99 41.16 -34.71
N ALA A 81 -18.51 41.11 -33.49
CA ALA A 81 -19.91 40.98 -33.21
C ALA A 81 -20.68 42.31 -33.27
N PHE A 82 -19.98 43.45 -33.06
CA PHE A 82 -20.57 44.80 -33.12
C PHE A 82 -19.77 45.69 -34.06
N ALA A 83 -20.44 46.50 -34.84
CA ALA A 83 -19.82 47.53 -35.70
C ALA A 83 -19.37 48.72 -34.80
N LEU A 84 -18.60 49.67 -35.40
CA LEU A 84 -18.09 50.86 -34.71
C LEU A 84 -19.19 51.78 -34.15
N ASP A 85 -20.36 51.74 -34.74
CA ASP A 85 -21.55 52.46 -34.28
C ASP A 85 -22.37 51.71 -33.21
N GLY A 86 -21.90 50.55 -32.76
CA GLY A 86 -22.58 49.71 -31.77
C GLY A 86 -23.68 48.80 -32.36
N SER A 87 -23.93 48.83 -33.66
CA SER A 87 -24.94 47.97 -34.28
C SER A 87 -24.48 46.52 -34.39
N PRO A 88 -25.39 45.51 -34.18
CA PRO A 88 -25.02 44.11 -34.25
C PRO A 88 -24.73 43.66 -35.70
N THR A 89 -23.64 42.97 -35.88
CA THR A 89 -23.25 42.39 -37.17
C THR A 89 -23.96 41.06 -37.46
N PRO A 90 -23.90 40.51 -38.66
CA PRO A 90 -24.35 39.17 -38.99
C PRO A 90 -23.77 38.07 -38.08
N ALA A 91 -22.56 38.30 -37.54
CA ALA A 91 -21.91 37.33 -36.61
C ALA A 91 -22.65 37.29 -35.26
N ALA A 92 -23.05 38.43 -34.70
CA ALA A 92 -23.86 38.47 -33.47
C ALA A 92 -25.24 37.89 -33.70
N SER A 93 -25.90 38.27 -34.80
CA SER A 93 -27.25 37.79 -35.14
C SER A 93 -27.24 36.28 -35.43
N GLY A 94 -26.20 35.77 -36.09
CA GLY A 94 -26.04 34.34 -36.34
C GLY A 94 -25.79 33.53 -35.07
N PHE A 95 -24.99 34.07 -34.13
CA PHE A 95 -24.75 33.44 -32.85
C PHE A 95 -26.04 33.42 -31.98
N ALA A 96 -26.77 34.52 -31.86
CA ALA A 96 -28.05 34.57 -31.16
C ALA A 96 -29.06 33.57 -31.74
N LYS A 97 -29.21 33.55 -33.09
CA LYS A 97 -30.15 32.64 -33.76
C LYS A 97 -29.76 31.16 -33.60
N SER A 98 -28.45 30.83 -33.58
CA SER A 98 -28.02 29.45 -33.42
C SER A 98 -28.28 28.88 -32.00
N HIS A 99 -28.39 29.77 -31.02
CA HIS A 99 -28.70 29.43 -29.64
C HIS A 99 -30.15 29.72 -29.24
N GLY A 100 -30.98 30.23 -30.14
CA GLY A 100 -32.40 30.48 -29.91
C GLY A 100 -32.71 31.59 -28.97
N VAL A 101 -31.81 32.61 -28.89
CA VAL A 101 -31.91 33.77 -27.99
C VAL A 101 -31.99 35.07 -28.79
N THR A 102 -32.45 36.16 -28.14
CA THR A 102 -32.44 37.50 -28.72
C THR A 102 -31.08 38.17 -28.55
N LEU A 103 -30.82 39.25 -29.32
CA LEU A 103 -29.55 39.98 -29.23
C LEU A 103 -29.34 40.63 -27.85
N ASP A 104 -30.42 41.00 -27.18
CA ASP A 104 -30.40 41.65 -25.87
C ASP A 104 -30.05 40.69 -24.73
N GLU A 105 -30.11 39.37 -24.99
CA GLU A 105 -29.70 38.35 -24.03
C GLU A 105 -28.19 37.99 -24.12
N LEU A 106 -27.48 38.59 -25.08
CA LEU A 106 -26.05 38.39 -25.21
C LEU A 106 -25.26 39.30 -24.25
N GLU A 107 -24.34 38.70 -23.53
CA GLU A 107 -23.44 39.41 -22.61
C GLU A 107 -22.01 39.47 -23.16
N VAL A 108 -21.21 40.42 -22.65
CA VAL A 108 -19.78 40.50 -22.96
C VAL A 108 -19.02 39.65 -21.95
N ILE A 109 -18.37 38.58 -22.42
CA ILE A 109 -17.55 37.70 -21.62
C ILE A 109 -16.07 38.06 -21.81
N THR A 110 -15.37 38.38 -20.72
CA THR A 110 -13.94 38.68 -20.75
C THR A 110 -13.14 37.39 -20.54
N THR A 111 -12.33 37.03 -21.53
CA THR A 111 -11.43 35.87 -21.48
C THR A 111 -9.98 36.34 -21.47
N LYS A 112 -9.05 35.41 -21.23
CA LYS A 112 -7.59 35.67 -21.33
C LYS A 112 -7.15 36.15 -22.73
N LYS A 113 -7.99 35.96 -23.75
CA LYS A 113 -7.72 36.32 -25.15
C LYS A 113 -8.42 37.61 -25.61
N GLY A 114 -9.24 38.23 -24.74
CA GLY A 114 -9.99 39.45 -25.03
C GLY A 114 -11.46 39.33 -24.70
N GLU A 115 -12.24 40.38 -25.14
CA GLU A 115 -13.71 40.45 -24.97
C GLU A 115 -14.42 39.71 -26.11
N TYR A 116 -15.36 38.87 -25.76
CA TYR A 116 -16.22 38.08 -26.66
C TYR A 116 -17.68 38.37 -26.32
N ILE A 117 -18.57 38.21 -27.29
CA ILE A 117 -20.00 38.06 -26.94
C ILE A 117 -20.21 36.63 -26.47
N GLY A 118 -21.15 36.44 -25.56
CA GLY A 118 -21.48 35.10 -25.07
C GLY A 118 -22.89 35.08 -24.49
N LEU A 119 -23.27 33.88 -24.10
CA LEU A 119 -24.54 33.60 -23.48
C LEU A 119 -24.31 32.84 -22.17
N ARG A 120 -24.94 33.30 -21.10
CA ARG A 120 -25.03 32.53 -19.85
C ARG A 120 -26.33 31.73 -19.88
N LYS A 121 -26.22 30.44 -20.11
CA LYS A 121 -27.36 29.53 -20.06
C LYS A 121 -27.45 28.92 -18.67
N ILE A 122 -28.53 29.18 -17.98
CA ILE A 122 -28.83 28.56 -16.69
C ILE A 122 -29.67 27.32 -16.95
N GLU A 123 -29.04 26.14 -16.76
CA GLU A 123 -29.76 24.88 -16.76
C GLU A 123 -30.29 24.64 -15.34
N LYS A 124 -31.62 24.68 -15.17
CA LYS A 124 -32.25 24.47 -13.87
C LYS A 124 -32.00 23.07 -13.35
N GLY A 125 -31.62 22.97 -12.09
CA GLY A 125 -31.38 21.73 -11.41
C GLY A 125 -32.63 20.84 -11.38
N LYS A 126 -32.39 19.52 -11.52
CA LYS A 126 -33.42 18.49 -11.42
C LYS A 126 -33.63 18.08 -9.96
N PRO A 127 -34.81 17.55 -9.59
CA PRO A 127 -35.01 16.94 -8.28
C PRO A 127 -33.97 15.86 -8.01
N THR A 128 -33.29 15.91 -6.85
CA THR A 128 -32.24 14.95 -6.47
C THR A 128 -32.72 13.50 -6.54
N GLN A 129 -33.97 13.25 -6.17
CA GLN A 129 -34.56 11.91 -6.26
C GLN A 129 -34.52 11.32 -7.68
N ASP A 130 -34.67 12.12 -8.73
CA ASP A 130 -34.70 11.63 -10.11
C ASP A 130 -33.30 11.33 -10.63
N ILE A 131 -32.29 12.05 -10.13
CA ILE A 131 -30.89 11.77 -10.39
C ILE A 131 -30.47 10.49 -9.65
N LEU A 132 -30.80 10.36 -8.36
CA LEU A 132 -30.50 9.17 -7.56
C LEU A 132 -31.07 7.89 -8.17
N LYS A 133 -32.28 7.92 -8.71
CA LYS A 133 -32.87 6.75 -9.43
C LYS A 133 -32.03 6.28 -10.61
N GLN A 134 -31.27 7.18 -11.24
CA GLN A 134 -30.43 6.84 -12.41
C GLN A 134 -29.04 6.39 -12.02
N ILE A 135 -28.44 6.99 -10.96
CA ILE A 135 -27.06 6.70 -10.58
C ILE A 135 -26.94 5.46 -9.66
N LEU A 136 -27.90 5.26 -8.73
CA LEU A 136 -27.81 4.14 -7.77
C LEU A 136 -27.74 2.76 -8.43
N PRO A 137 -28.51 2.43 -9.47
CA PRO A 137 -28.34 1.15 -10.17
C PRO A 137 -26.96 0.99 -10.78
N LYS A 138 -26.36 2.06 -11.31
CA LYS A 138 -24.99 2.05 -11.87
C LYS A 138 -23.95 1.84 -10.78
N ILE A 139 -24.05 2.54 -9.66
CA ILE A 139 -23.15 2.41 -8.51
C ILE A 139 -23.19 0.98 -7.97
N ILE A 140 -24.39 0.42 -7.73
CA ILE A 140 -24.55 -0.94 -7.21
C ILE A 140 -23.97 -1.97 -8.18
N SER A 141 -24.21 -1.78 -9.49
CA SER A 141 -23.66 -2.67 -10.53
C SER A 141 -22.15 -2.51 -10.75
N GLY A 142 -21.60 -1.36 -10.40
CA GLY A 142 -20.19 -1.04 -10.52
C GLY A 142 -19.31 -1.60 -9.39
N LEU A 143 -19.91 -2.10 -8.31
CA LEU A 143 -19.16 -2.70 -7.20
C LEU A 143 -18.36 -3.92 -7.64
N SER A 144 -17.09 -3.93 -7.31
CA SER A 144 -16.16 -5.00 -7.64
C SER A 144 -15.77 -5.80 -6.39
N PHE A 145 -15.72 -7.11 -6.53
CA PHE A 145 -15.35 -8.03 -5.46
C PHE A 145 -14.27 -9.01 -5.93
N PRO A 146 -13.39 -9.49 -5.06
CA PRO A 146 -12.36 -10.48 -5.43
C PRO A 146 -12.93 -11.74 -6.09
N LYS A 147 -14.12 -12.16 -5.66
CA LYS A 147 -14.88 -13.26 -6.26
C LYS A 147 -16.33 -12.86 -6.37
N MET A 148 -16.88 -12.95 -7.58
CA MET A 148 -18.27 -12.64 -7.90
C MET A 148 -18.98 -13.87 -8.40
N MET A 149 -20.28 -13.99 -8.11
CA MET A 149 -21.12 -15.08 -8.57
C MET A 149 -22.35 -14.55 -9.34
N ARG A 150 -22.94 -15.40 -10.12
CA ARG A 150 -24.26 -15.22 -10.76
C ARG A 150 -25.29 -16.04 -10.03
N TRP A 151 -26.53 -15.62 -10.06
CA TRP A 151 -27.67 -16.41 -9.56
C TRP A 151 -28.91 -16.20 -10.44
N GLY A 152 -29.82 -17.15 -10.38
CA GLY A 152 -31.02 -17.13 -11.23
C GLY A 152 -30.69 -17.12 -12.73
N THR A 153 -31.51 -16.44 -13.51
CA THR A 153 -31.38 -16.30 -14.98
C THR A 153 -30.65 -15.02 -15.38
N SER A 154 -30.35 -14.13 -14.42
CA SER A 154 -29.70 -12.85 -14.68
C SER A 154 -28.20 -12.99 -15.03
N SER A 155 -27.71 -12.10 -15.89
CA SER A 155 -26.29 -11.96 -16.18
C SER A 155 -25.55 -11.13 -15.10
N PHE A 156 -26.29 -10.55 -14.16
CA PHE A 156 -25.77 -9.72 -13.08
C PHE A 156 -24.83 -10.49 -12.18
N ARG A 157 -23.76 -9.84 -11.73
CA ARG A 157 -22.76 -10.44 -10.84
C ARG A 157 -22.60 -9.60 -9.59
N PHE A 158 -22.55 -10.26 -8.45
CA PHE A 158 -22.29 -9.64 -7.15
C PHE A 158 -21.51 -10.59 -6.25
N SER A 159 -21.07 -10.13 -5.06
CA SER A 159 -20.39 -10.99 -4.08
C SER A 159 -21.26 -12.20 -3.68
N ARG A 160 -22.53 -11.94 -3.37
CA ARG A 160 -23.56 -12.91 -3.02
C ARG A 160 -24.93 -12.42 -3.55
N PRO A 161 -25.92 -13.31 -3.67
CA PRO A 161 -27.24 -12.91 -4.11
C PRO A 161 -27.83 -11.77 -3.29
N ILE A 162 -28.27 -10.71 -3.97
CA ILE A 162 -29.00 -9.63 -3.34
C ILE A 162 -30.42 -10.14 -3.06
N LYS A 163 -30.90 -9.95 -1.83
CA LYS A 163 -32.24 -10.37 -1.38
C LYS A 163 -33.23 -9.22 -1.33
N ASN A 164 -32.75 -8.05 -0.97
CA ASN A 164 -33.57 -6.86 -0.80
C ASN A 164 -32.73 -5.60 -0.97
N ILE A 165 -33.33 -4.56 -1.50
CA ILE A 165 -32.76 -3.22 -1.53
C ILE A 165 -33.72 -2.30 -0.82
N LEU A 166 -33.35 -1.75 0.33
CA LEU A 166 -34.09 -0.67 0.97
C LEU A 166 -33.47 0.64 0.50
N CYS A 167 -34.31 1.55 -0.01
CA CYS A 167 -33.86 2.88 -0.37
C CYS A 167 -34.89 3.95 -0.02
N ILE A 168 -34.48 4.90 0.80
CA ILE A 168 -35.32 5.99 1.28
C ILE A 168 -34.65 7.32 1.04
N PHE A 169 -35.38 8.26 0.53
CA PHE A 169 -34.96 9.64 0.44
C PHE A 169 -36.05 10.54 1.04
N TYR A 170 -35.67 11.35 2.04
CA TYR A 170 -36.60 12.23 2.76
C TYR A 170 -37.85 11.50 3.29
N GLY A 171 -37.64 10.35 3.93
CA GLY A 171 -38.70 9.55 4.53
C GLY A 171 -39.63 8.82 3.55
N LYS A 172 -39.37 8.92 2.23
CA LYS A 172 -40.17 8.30 1.18
C LYS A 172 -39.36 7.24 0.41
N LEU A 173 -40.04 6.22 -0.08
CA LEU A 173 -39.43 5.21 -0.93
C LEU A 173 -38.87 5.85 -2.22
N LEU A 174 -37.58 5.60 -2.50
CA LEU A 174 -36.95 5.90 -3.78
C LEU A 174 -36.99 4.65 -4.66
N SER A 175 -37.88 4.63 -5.66
CA SER A 175 -38.10 3.46 -6.50
C SER A 175 -37.11 3.36 -7.66
N PHE A 176 -36.36 2.26 -7.70
CA PHE A 176 -35.52 1.81 -8.83
C PHE A 176 -35.36 0.30 -8.78
N SER A 177 -34.68 -0.29 -9.75
CA SER A 177 -34.42 -1.74 -9.77
C SER A 177 -32.98 -2.04 -10.18
N VAL A 178 -32.41 -3.09 -9.61
CA VAL A 178 -31.11 -3.67 -9.97
C VAL A 178 -31.29 -5.17 -10.11
N ALA A 179 -30.91 -5.73 -11.26
CA ALA A 179 -31.01 -7.18 -11.52
C ALA A 179 -32.37 -7.79 -11.14
N ASP A 180 -33.45 -7.17 -11.58
CA ASP A 180 -34.84 -7.56 -11.32
C ASP A 180 -35.31 -7.42 -9.85
N ILE A 181 -34.48 -6.83 -8.97
CA ILE A 181 -34.81 -6.57 -7.57
C ILE A 181 -35.23 -5.10 -7.44
N ALA A 182 -36.51 -4.88 -7.18
CA ALA A 182 -37.02 -3.52 -6.92
C ALA A 182 -36.65 -3.05 -5.51
N SER A 183 -36.33 -1.77 -5.39
CA SER A 183 -36.15 -1.13 -4.10
C SER A 183 -37.44 -1.05 -3.31
N THR A 184 -37.34 -1.12 -2.01
CA THR A 184 -38.48 -1.09 -1.06
C THR A 184 -38.19 -0.14 0.12
N ASP A 185 -39.22 0.11 0.93
CA ASP A 185 -39.10 0.77 2.24
C ASP A 185 -39.03 -0.25 3.40
N LEU A 186 -38.80 -1.53 3.09
CA LEU A 186 -38.79 -2.64 4.03
C LEU A 186 -37.38 -3.19 4.23
N THR A 187 -37.01 -3.47 5.47
CA THR A 187 -35.88 -4.31 5.81
C THR A 187 -36.29 -5.44 6.76
N SER A 188 -35.36 -6.30 7.14
CA SER A 188 -35.59 -7.40 8.10
C SER A 188 -34.58 -7.35 9.22
N GLY A 189 -34.94 -7.92 10.37
CA GLY A 189 -34.00 -8.14 11.47
C GLY A 189 -33.03 -9.30 11.21
N HIS A 190 -32.44 -9.81 12.28
CA HIS A 190 -31.50 -10.92 12.24
C HIS A 190 -32.16 -12.18 11.63
N LYS A 191 -31.48 -12.83 10.70
CA LYS A 191 -31.99 -13.95 9.88
C LYS A 191 -32.60 -15.08 10.73
N ILE A 192 -32.00 -15.39 11.87
CA ILE A 192 -32.43 -16.52 12.73
C ILE A 192 -33.31 -16.03 13.88
N PHE A 193 -32.90 -14.95 14.57
CA PHE A 193 -33.52 -14.56 15.83
C PHE A 193 -34.70 -13.58 15.67
N SER A 194 -34.77 -12.85 14.56
CA SER A 194 -35.83 -11.88 14.30
C SER A 194 -36.00 -11.63 12.79
N PRO A 195 -36.46 -12.60 12.00
CA PRO A 195 -36.54 -12.50 10.55
C PRO A 195 -37.70 -11.61 10.05
N ARG A 196 -38.45 -10.98 10.96
CA ARG A 196 -39.61 -10.14 10.60
C ARG A 196 -39.19 -8.93 9.78
N ARG A 197 -39.98 -8.61 8.77
CA ARG A 197 -39.84 -7.39 7.97
C ARG A 197 -40.56 -6.24 8.65
N PHE A 198 -39.98 -5.05 8.55
CA PHE A 198 -40.54 -3.81 9.07
C PHE A 198 -40.22 -2.64 8.15
N ARG A 199 -41.09 -1.64 8.15
CA ARG A 199 -40.91 -0.40 7.40
C ARG A 199 -39.96 0.53 8.11
N VAL A 200 -39.31 1.37 7.33
CA VAL A 200 -38.33 2.35 7.80
C VAL A 200 -38.59 3.69 7.11
N LYS A 201 -38.56 4.78 7.88
CA LYS A 201 -38.75 6.14 7.34
C LYS A 201 -37.54 7.04 7.59
N SER A 202 -36.63 6.69 8.50
CA SER A 202 -35.44 7.47 8.81
C SER A 202 -34.29 6.56 9.25
N PHE A 203 -33.06 7.05 9.18
CA PHE A 203 -31.88 6.30 9.65
C PHE A 203 -31.92 6.03 11.15
N THR A 204 -32.42 6.99 11.94
CA THR A 204 -32.58 6.82 13.38
C THR A 204 -33.53 5.67 13.71
N GLU A 205 -34.68 5.62 13.05
CA GLU A 205 -35.66 4.52 13.19
C GLU A 205 -35.06 3.20 12.71
N TYR A 206 -34.35 3.21 11.57
CA TYR A 206 -33.67 2.05 11.01
C TYR A 206 -32.68 1.44 12.01
N LYS A 207 -31.76 2.27 12.55
CA LYS A 207 -30.75 1.81 13.52
C LYS A 207 -31.39 1.26 14.80
N ALA A 208 -32.41 1.96 15.32
CA ALA A 208 -33.13 1.53 16.53
C ALA A 208 -33.85 0.19 16.32
N ASN A 209 -34.62 0.07 15.24
CA ASN A 209 -35.37 -1.14 14.92
C ASN A 209 -34.44 -2.34 14.64
N LEU A 210 -33.32 -2.14 13.93
CA LEU A 210 -32.34 -3.21 13.72
C LEU A 210 -31.74 -3.69 15.03
N LYS A 211 -31.39 -2.79 15.95
CA LYS A 211 -30.84 -3.14 17.26
C LYS A 211 -31.86 -3.97 18.09
N ILE A 212 -33.13 -3.56 18.11
CA ILE A 212 -34.21 -4.33 18.75
C ILE A 212 -34.31 -5.75 18.12
N ASN A 213 -34.17 -5.82 16.81
CA ASN A 213 -34.24 -7.05 16.00
C ASN A 213 -32.88 -7.76 15.85
N LYS A 214 -31.96 -7.56 16.81
CA LYS A 214 -30.69 -8.28 16.96
C LYS A 214 -29.70 -8.07 15.79
N VAL A 215 -29.67 -6.87 15.21
CA VAL A 215 -28.67 -6.46 14.22
C VAL A 215 -27.98 -5.19 14.70
N ILE A 216 -26.68 -5.22 14.82
CA ILE A 216 -25.82 -4.08 15.17
C ILE A 216 -25.06 -3.68 13.90
N ILE A 217 -25.40 -2.54 13.30
CA ILE A 217 -24.81 -2.13 12.00
C ILE A 217 -23.43 -1.48 12.15
N GLY A 218 -23.13 -0.84 13.31
CA GLY A 218 -21.85 -0.21 13.56
C GLY A 218 -20.76 -1.26 13.79
N ASP A 219 -19.72 -1.24 12.99
CA ASP A 219 -18.54 -2.12 13.15
C ASP A 219 -17.80 -1.84 14.46
N HIS A 220 -17.61 -0.56 14.80
CA HIS A 220 -17.03 -0.19 16.11
C HIS A 220 -17.85 -0.71 17.29
N ASP A 221 -19.19 -0.63 17.20
CA ASP A 221 -20.09 -1.12 18.26
C ASP A 221 -19.95 -2.66 18.41
N ARG A 222 -19.91 -3.39 17.27
CA ARG A 222 -19.71 -4.84 17.28
C ARG A 222 -18.34 -5.23 17.82
N ARG A 223 -17.29 -4.58 17.37
CA ARG A 223 -15.91 -4.80 17.83
C ARG A 223 -15.82 -4.61 19.35
N THR A 224 -16.28 -3.47 19.85
CA THR A 224 -16.29 -3.17 21.28
C THR A 224 -17.09 -4.21 22.08
N MET A 225 -18.19 -4.72 21.52
CA MET A 225 -18.98 -5.76 22.14
C MET A 225 -18.23 -7.10 22.19
N ILE A 226 -17.52 -7.46 21.13
CA ILE A 226 -16.67 -8.66 21.09
C ILE A 226 -15.55 -8.54 22.13
N GLU A 227 -14.80 -7.43 22.13
CA GLU A 227 -13.68 -7.19 23.05
C GLU A 227 -14.11 -7.28 24.52
N LYS A 228 -15.22 -6.63 24.88
CA LYS A 228 -15.77 -6.70 26.25
C LYS A 228 -16.18 -8.11 26.65
N GLN A 229 -16.80 -8.88 25.75
CA GLN A 229 -17.18 -10.26 26.04
C GLN A 229 -15.96 -11.17 26.17
N ILE A 230 -14.94 -10.99 25.32
CA ILE A 230 -13.64 -11.68 25.42
C ILE A 230 -13.00 -11.39 26.78
N GLU A 231 -12.89 -10.13 27.17
CA GLU A 231 -12.33 -9.73 28.46
C GLU A 231 -13.04 -10.39 29.64
N GLN A 232 -14.38 -10.42 29.64
CA GLN A 232 -15.16 -11.08 30.66
C GLN A 232 -14.92 -12.59 30.79
N GLN A 233 -14.66 -13.27 29.63
CA GLN A 233 -14.33 -14.71 29.65
C GLN A 233 -12.91 -14.95 30.16
N LEU A 234 -11.95 -14.12 29.74
CA LEU A 234 -10.54 -14.23 30.10
C LEU A 234 -10.29 -13.95 31.61
N LEU A 235 -10.99 -12.96 32.18
CA LEU A 235 -10.92 -12.65 33.62
C LEU A 235 -11.23 -13.85 34.49
N ARG A 236 -12.16 -14.70 34.08
CA ARG A 236 -12.53 -15.91 34.83
C ARG A 236 -11.44 -16.97 34.88
N LEU A 237 -10.56 -16.94 33.87
CA LEU A 237 -9.45 -17.89 33.70
C LEU A 237 -8.10 -17.32 34.13
N GLU A 238 -8.04 -16.03 34.51
CA GLU A 238 -6.78 -15.29 34.71
C GLU A 238 -5.85 -15.46 33.50
N ALA A 239 -6.41 -15.30 32.33
CA ALA A 239 -5.76 -15.60 31.04
C ALA A 239 -5.77 -14.39 30.11
N GLU A 240 -5.01 -14.50 29.03
CA GLU A 240 -4.86 -13.49 27.97
C GLU A 240 -5.23 -14.10 26.62
N LEU A 241 -5.62 -13.25 25.67
CA LEU A 241 -5.81 -13.66 24.29
C LEU A 241 -4.47 -13.72 23.57
N TYR A 242 -4.23 -14.77 22.78
CA TYR A 242 -3.16 -14.70 21.79
C TYR A 242 -3.48 -13.61 20.77
N PRO A 243 -2.62 -12.58 20.59
CA PRO A 243 -2.96 -11.42 19.76
C PRO A 243 -3.21 -11.81 18.30
N ASP A 244 -4.39 -11.51 17.79
CA ASP A 244 -4.74 -11.67 16.39
C ASP A 244 -5.76 -10.60 15.95
N GLU A 245 -5.23 -9.41 15.62
CA GLU A 245 -6.03 -8.29 15.16
C GLU A 245 -6.75 -8.58 13.83
N GLN A 246 -6.14 -9.39 12.96
CA GLN A 246 -6.74 -9.75 11.67
C GLN A 246 -7.97 -10.64 11.87
N LEU A 247 -7.91 -11.57 12.82
CA LEU A 247 -9.05 -12.41 13.17
C LEU A 247 -10.16 -11.59 13.81
N LEU A 248 -9.84 -10.65 14.71
CA LEU A 248 -10.80 -9.77 15.35
C LEU A 248 -11.50 -8.87 14.32
N ASP A 249 -10.73 -8.27 13.40
CA ASP A 249 -11.29 -7.46 12.30
C ASP A 249 -12.21 -8.31 11.40
N LYS A 250 -11.78 -9.52 11.03
CA LYS A 250 -12.58 -10.47 10.27
C LYS A 250 -13.90 -10.79 10.96
N LEU A 251 -13.89 -11.18 12.23
CA LEU A 251 -15.07 -11.55 13.01
C LEU A 251 -16.02 -10.37 13.23
N THR A 252 -15.51 -9.15 13.30
CA THR A 252 -16.32 -7.93 13.39
C THR A 252 -17.29 -7.80 12.21
N TYR A 253 -16.85 -8.21 11.00
CA TYR A 253 -17.68 -8.16 9.80
C TYR A 253 -18.41 -9.47 9.49
N ASP A 254 -18.08 -10.57 10.20
CA ASP A 254 -18.69 -11.90 9.98
C ASP A 254 -20.03 -12.07 10.70
N VAL A 255 -20.37 -11.19 11.63
CA VAL A 255 -21.56 -11.29 12.49
C VAL A 255 -22.41 -10.03 12.44
N GLU A 256 -23.73 -10.19 12.65
CA GLU A 256 -24.68 -9.10 12.89
C GLU A 256 -24.93 -8.87 14.38
N HIS A 257 -24.85 -9.94 15.20
CA HIS A 257 -24.98 -9.88 16.64
C HIS A 257 -23.90 -10.73 17.33
N PRO A 258 -22.82 -10.15 17.80
CA PRO A 258 -21.71 -10.90 18.38
C PRO A 258 -22.10 -11.60 19.69
N TYR A 259 -21.83 -12.89 19.75
CA TYR A 259 -21.89 -13.72 20.97
C TYR A 259 -20.55 -14.43 21.10
N VAL A 260 -19.80 -14.10 22.17
CA VAL A 260 -18.54 -14.76 22.48
C VAL A 260 -18.76 -15.94 23.37
N PHE A 261 -18.28 -17.11 22.99
CA PHE A 261 -18.32 -18.33 23.77
C PHE A 261 -16.90 -18.84 24.01
N ILE A 262 -16.74 -19.53 25.12
CA ILE A 262 -15.51 -20.23 25.47
C ILE A 262 -15.74 -21.73 25.36
N GLY A 263 -14.78 -22.42 24.74
CA GLY A 263 -14.73 -23.87 24.67
C GLY A 263 -13.38 -24.40 25.14
N SER A 264 -13.29 -25.73 25.19
CA SER A 264 -12.09 -26.45 25.59
C SER A 264 -11.75 -27.59 24.64
N PHE A 265 -10.51 -28.03 24.71
CA PHE A 265 -10.01 -29.19 23.96
C PHE A 265 -9.13 -30.05 24.90
N PRO A 266 -8.92 -31.35 24.60
CA PRO A 266 -8.09 -32.23 25.41
C PRO A 266 -6.67 -31.71 25.59
N GLN A 267 -6.13 -31.77 26.81
CA GLN A 267 -4.81 -31.27 27.17
C GLN A 267 -3.67 -31.96 26.42
N GLU A 268 -3.88 -33.16 25.91
CA GLU A 268 -2.90 -33.92 25.15
C GLU A 268 -2.44 -33.21 23.88
N TYR A 269 -3.27 -32.33 23.26
CA TYR A 269 -2.91 -31.55 22.10
C TYR A 269 -1.97 -30.39 22.41
N LEU A 270 -1.77 -30.03 23.68
CA LEU A 270 -0.80 -29.00 24.08
C LEU A 270 0.66 -29.43 23.86
N THR A 271 0.92 -30.67 23.43
CA THR A 271 2.22 -31.14 22.95
C THR A 271 2.55 -30.56 21.57
N LEU A 272 1.55 -30.17 20.80
CA LEU A 272 1.75 -29.49 19.51
C LEU A 272 2.31 -28.07 19.70
N PRO A 273 3.14 -27.58 18.78
CA PRO A 273 3.58 -26.19 18.81
C PRO A 273 2.40 -25.21 18.77
N LEU A 274 2.58 -24.06 19.42
CA LEU A 274 1.57 -23.00 19.49
C LEU A 274 1.11 -22.56 18.10
N GLU A 275 2.04 -22.48 17.14
CA GLU A 275 1.77 -22.08 15.76
C GLU A 275 0.82 -23.07 15.07
N VAL A 276 1.02 -24.36 15.27
CA VAL A 276 0.15 -25.43 14.74
C VAL A 276 -1.24 -25.33 15.37
N LEU A 277 -1.30 -25.28 16.71
CA LEU A 277 -2.55 -25.17 17.44
C LEU A 277 -3.35 -23.93 17.04
N SER A 278 -2.70 -22.75 17.04
CA SER A 278 -3.36 -21.49 16.70
C SER A 278 -3.84 -21.46 15.24
N THR A 279 -3.09 -22.05 14.32
CA THR A 279 -3.48 -22.14 12.91
C THR A 279 -4.67 -23.08 12.71
N ALA A 280 -4.65 -24.26 13.33
CA ALA A 280 -5.77 -25.21 13.26
C ALA A 280 -7.07 -24.61 13.82
N MET A 281 -6.99 -23.83 14.89
CA MET A 281 -8.12 -23.08 15.46
C MET A 281 -8.59 -21.95 14.54
N LYS A 282 -7.66 -21.14 14.05
CA LYS A 282 -7.98 -19.94 13.24
C LYS A 282 -8.52 -20.32 11.87
N GLU A 283 -7.82 -21.15 11.11
CA GLU A 283 -8.20 -21.49 9.73
C GLU A 283 -9.40 -22.42 9.67
N GLY A 284 -9.54 -23.27 10.69
CA GLY A 284 -10.65 -24.19 10.77
C GLY A 284 -11.99 -23.54 11.09
N GLN A 285 -12.02 -22.73 12.14
CA GLN A 285 -13.25 -22.27 12.76
C GLN A 285 -13.24 -20.81 13.23
N ASN A 286 -12.22 -20.02 12.85
CA ASN A 286 -12.07 -18.63 13.31
C ASN A 286 -12.04 -18.49 14.84
N LEU A 287 -11.31 -19.39 15.52
CA LEU A 287 -11.20 -19.42 16.98
C LEU A 287 -9.91 -18.75 17.44
N PHE A 288 -9.97 -18.06 18.56
CA PHE A 288 -8.81 -17.47 19.23
C PHE A 288 -8.18 -18.45 20.21
N SER A 289 -6.86 -18.47 20.27
CA SER A 289 -6.09 -19.18 21.29
C SER A 289 -6.07 -18.41 22.61
N VAL A 290 -6.17 -19.12 23.72
CA VAL A 290 -6.15 -18.56 25.09
C VAL A 290 -4.81 -18.89 25.75
N MET A 291 -4.14 -17.87 26.32
CA MET A 291 -2.80 -17.95 26.88
C MET A 291 -2.79 -17.64 28.38
N LYS A 292 -1.83 -18.18 29.10
CA LYS A 292 -1.43 -17.69 30.44
C LYS A 292 0.07 -17.43 30.42
N GLY A 293 0.44 -16.16 30.30
CA GLY A 293 1.82 -15.77 29.97
C GLY A 293 2.26 -16.36 28.62
N LYS A 294 3.35 -17.14 28.60
CA LYS A 294 3.85 -17.79 27.38
C LYS A 294 3.24 -19.17 27.08
N ARG A 295 2.38 -19.67 27.96
CA ARG A 295 1.80 -21.02 27.84
C ARG A 295 0.38 -20.97 27.31
N GLN A 296 0.08 -21.73 26.28
CA GLN A 296 -1.29 -21.94 25.82
C GLN A 296 -2.10 -22.75 26.83
N LEU A 297 -3.33 -22.33 27.04
CA LEU A 297 -4.30 -23.10 27.82
C LEU A 297 -5.12 -24.01 26.89
N PRO A 298 -5.71 -25.11 27.39
CA PRO A 298 -6.58 -25.99 26.61
C PRO A 298 -7.98 -25.39 26.42
N HIS A 299 -8.01 -24.10 26.07
CA HIS A 299 -9.20 -23.31 25.86
C HIS A 299 -9.10 -22.49 24.59
N PHE A 300 -10.24 -22.17 24.02
CA PHE A 300 -10.36 -21.29 22.88
C PHE A 300 -11.55 -20.34 23.04
N LEU A 301 -11.54 -19.22 22.38
CA LEU A 301 -12.67 -18.32 22.28
C LEU A 301 -13.16 -18.25 20.83
N GLY A 302 -14.47 -18.30 20.65
CA GLY A 302 -15.13 -18.14 19.37
C GLY A 302 -16.16 -17.02 19.42
N VAL A 303 -16.44 -16.44 18.25
CA VAL A 303 -17.50 -15.44 18.06
C VAL A 303 -18.55 -16.02 17.12
N ALA A 304 -19.76 -16.13 17.58
CA ALA A 304 -20.89 -16.60 16.78
C ALA A 304 -21.85 -15.46 16.46
N ASP A 305 -22.51 -15.54 15.31
CA ASP A 305 -23.63 -14.66 14.93
C ASP A 305 -24.90 -15.14 15.65
N ALA A 306 -24.97 -14.87 16.98
CA ALA A 306 -26.00 -15.39 17.86
C ALA A 306 -26.31 -14.39 18.98
N PHE A 307 -27.49 -14.55 19.59
CA PHE A 307 -27.88 -13.78 20.75
C PHE A 307 -27.52 -14.50 22.07
N LYS A 308 -27.60 -15.82 22.07
CA LYS A 308 -27.28 -16.69 23.21
C LYS A 308 -27.08 -18.13 22.76
N ASP A 309 -26.38 -18.92 23.57
CA ASP A 309 -26.24 -20.37 23.43
C ASP A 309 -26.89 -21.09 24.66
N SER A 310 -28.20 -21.10 24.69
CA SER A 310 -28.94 -21.62 25.85
C SER A 310 -28.89 -23.14 26.01
N ARG A 311 -28.40 -23.89 25.00
CA ARG A 311 -28.27 -25.34 24.98
C ARG A 311 -26.85 -25.82 24.80
N ASP A 312 -25.88 -24.92 24.90
CA ASP A 312 -24.46 -25.17 24.64
C ASP A 312 -24.16 -25.79 23.26
N LEU A 313 -25.07 -25.63 22.30
CA LEU A 313 -24.94 -26.25 20.98
C LEU A 313 -23.80 -25.61 20.16
N ILE A 314 -23.60 -24.29 20.29
CA ILE A 314 -22.52 -23.58 19.60
C ILE A 314 -21.18 -24.04 20.19
N ARG A 315 -21.04 -24.04 21.51
CA ARG A 315 -19.83 -24.46 22.19
C ARG A 315 -19.48 -25.93 21.89
N THR A 316 -20.38 -26.85 22.14
CA THR A 316 -20.13 -28.30 21.95
C THR A 316 -19.92 -28.68 20.48
N GLY A 317 -20.62 -28.00 19.56
CA GLY A 317 -20.39 -28.18 18.12
C GLY A 317 -18.98 -27.79 17.71
N ASN A 318 -18.50 -26.64 18.20
CA ASN A 318 -17.15 -26.16 17.90
C ASN A 318 -16.07 -27.04 18.56
N GLU A 319 -16.26 -27.47 19.83
CA GLU A 319 -15.34 -28.39 20.51
C GLU A 319 -15.18 -29.70 19.73
N ARG A 320 -16.29 -30.28 19.24
CA ARG A 320 -16.27 -31.52 18.44
C ARG A 320 -15.49 -31.37 17.15
N VAL A 321 -15.74 -30.30 16.39
CA VAL A 321 -15.04 -30.05 15.11
C VAL A 321 -13.59 -29.74 15.35
N LEU A 322 -13.27 -28.93 16.38
CA LEU A 322 -11.88 -28.62 16.72
C LEU A 322 -11.10 -29.88 17.12
N LYS A 323 -11.72 -30.78 17.93
CA LYS A 323 -11.06 -32.03 18.33
C LYS A 323 -10.61 -32.83 17.11
N ALA A 324 -11.49 -33.04 16.12
CA ALA A 324 -11.13 -33.77 14.90
C ALA A 324 -9.96 -33.10 14.16
N ARG A 325 -9.95 -31.77 14.03
CA ARG A 325 -8.86 -31.04 13.37
C ARG A 325 -7.54 -31.11 14.15
N LEU A 326 -7.58 -31.13 15.47
CA LEU A 326 -6.39 -31.30 16.30
C LEU A 326 -5.84 -32.74 16.23
N GLU A 327 -6.72 -33.75 16.09
CA GLU A 327 -6.32 -35.12 15.80
C GLU A 327 -5.56 -35.22 14.48
N ASP A 328 -6.10 -34.62 13.42
CA ASP A 328 -5.42 -34.56 12.09
C ASP A 328 -4.08 -33.83 12.19
N ALA A 329 -4.05 -32.65 12.82
CA ALA A 329 -2.83 -31.87 12.98
C ALA A 329 -1.75 -32.64 13.76
N ARG A 330 -2.14 -33.38 14.82
CA ARG A 330 -1.21 -34.23 15.58
C ARG A 330 -0.70 -35.38 14.73
N PHE A 331 -1.57 -36.03 14.00
CA PHE A 331 -1.18 -37.11 13.10
C PHE A 331 -0.16 -36.65 12.04
N PHE A 332 -0.41 -35.51 11.38
CA PHE A 332 0.53 -34.95 10.40
C PHE A 332 1.85 -34.52 11.05
N TRP A 333 1.78 -33.92 12.24
CA TRP A 333 2.99 -33.52 12.97
C TRP A 333 3.88 -34.74 13.28
N ASP A 334 3.31 -35.79 13.85
CA ASP A 334 4.04 -37.00 14.24
C ASP A 334 4.59 -37.73 13.01
N GLN A 335 3.79 -37.87 11.95
CA GLN A 335 4.20 -38.49 10.68
C GLN A 335 5.32 -37.70 9.99
N ASP A 336 5.23 -36.39 9.98
CA ASP A 336 6.25 -35.55 9.37
C ASP A 336 7.61 -35.64 10.09
N LEU A 337 7.61 -35.87 11.40
CA LEU A 337 8.84 -36.06 12.19
C LEU A 337 9.53 -37.40 11.95
N GLU A 338 8.88 -38.40 11.33
CA GLU A 338 9.51 -39.68 10.97
C GLU A 338 10.59 -39.52 9.90
N THR A 339 10.53 -38.46 9.09
CA THR A 339 11.50 -38.17 8.03
C THR A 339 12.18 -36.83 8.28
N ASN A 340 13.52 -36.82 8.43
CA ASN A 340 14.24 -35.58 8.70
C ASN A 340 14.21 -34.60 7.51
N LEU A 341 14.37 -33.30 7.81
CA LEU A 341 14.31 -32.23 6.81
C LEU A 341 15.34 -32.36 5.68
N LYS A 342 16.52 -32.90 5.99
CA LYS A 342 17.58 -33.07 5.00
C LYS A 342 17.22 -34.12 3.94
N ASP A 343 16.55 -35.18 4.33
CA ASP A 343 16.08 -36.24 3.40
C ASP A 343 14.85 -35.70 2.63
N ARG A 344 13.96 -34.98 3.28
CA ARG A 344 12.86 -34.27 2.60
C ARG A 344 13.36 -33.26 1.56
N ALA A 345 14.41 -32.50 1.87
CA ALA A 345 14.97 -31.52 0.94
C ALA A 345 15.39 -32.14 -0.40
N ARG A 346 15.76 -33.44 -0.44
CA ARG A 346 16.07 -34.17 -1.70
C ARG A 346 14.84 -34.33 -2.60
N GLY A 347 13.64 -34.39 -2.03
CA GLY A 347 12.39 -34.47 -2.79
C GLY A 347 11.94 -33.15 -3.42
N LEU A 348 12.62 -32.04 -3.16
CA LEU A 348 12.30 -30.73 -3.75
C LEU A 348 12.60 -30.65 -5.26
N ASP A 349 13.34 -31.62 -5.82
CA ASP A 349 13.54 -31.76 -7.26
C ASP A 349 12.24 -32.06 -8.00
N GLN A 350 11.30 -32.75 -7.36
CA GLN A 350 9.98 -33.10 -7.90
C GLN A 350 8.95 -31.98 -7.79
N VAL A 351 9.24 -30.93 -7.01
CA VAL A 351 8.30 -29.84 -6.79
C VAL A 351 8.66 -28.65 -7.68
N ILE A 352 7.82 -28.36 -8.66
CA ILE A 352 8.03 -27.26 -9.60
C ILE A 352 7.88 -25.93 -8.85
N TYR A 353 8.94 -25.13 -8.86
CA TYR A 353 8.88 -23.73 -8.39
C TYR A 353 8.19 -22.86 -9.42
N GLN A 354 8.66 -22.94 -10.66
CA GLN A 354 8.09 -22.25 -11.81
C GLN A 354 8.59 -22.95 -13.08
N GLU A 355 7.70 -23.13 -14.06
CA GLU A 355 7.91 -23.96 -15.25
C GLU A 355 9.25 -23.69 -15.97
N HIS A 356 9.63 -22.44 -16.14
CA HIS A 356 10.86 -22.04 -16.82
C HIS A 356 12.07 -21.85 -15.89
N LEU A 357 11.85 -21.74 -14.58
CA LEU A 357 12.92 -21.50 -13.61
C LEU A 357 13.38 -22.77 -12.88
N GLY A 358 12.63 -23.88 -13.04
CA GLY A 358 12.94 -25.19 -12.49
C GLY A 358 12.23 -25.51 -11.17
N SER A 359 12.79 -26.43 -10.40
CA SER A 359 12.24 -26.97 -9.16
C SER A 359 12.58 -26.09 -7.94
N TYR A 360 11.98 -26.41 -6.79
CA TYR A 360 12.37 -25.81 -5.52
C TYR A 360 13.79 -26.23 -5.10
N GLN A 361 14.31 -27.37 -5.55
CA GLN A 361 15.72 -27.70 -5.36
C GLN A 361 16.62 -26.74 -6.14
N ASP A 362 16.31 -26.43 -7.40
CA ASP A 362 17.03 -25.40 -8.17
C ASP A 362 17.03 -24.05 -7.43
N LYS A 363 15.89 -23.69 -6.83
CA LYS A 363 15.77 -22.45 -6.04
C LYS A 363 16.67 -22.48 -4.80
N THR A 364 16.66 -23.56 -4.02
CA THR A 364 17.52 -23.67 -2.83
C THR A 364 19.01 -23.64 -3.17
N GLU A 365 19.41 -24.24 -4.28
CA GLU A 365 20.80 -24.16 -4.78
C GLU A 365 21.19 -22.73 -5.21
N ARG A 366 20.26 -21.95 -5.79
CA ARG A 366 20.49 -20.52 -6.05
C ARG A 366 20.63 -19.76 -4.74
N LEU A 367 19.69 -19.95 -3.79
CA LEU A 367 19.73 -19.31 -2.48
C LEU A 367 21.05 -19.54 -1.76
N LYS A 368 21.52 -20.79 -1.73
CA LYS A 368 22.81 -21.15 -1.14
C LYS A 368 23.98 -20.34 -1.70
N LYS A 369 24.05 -20.20 -3.03
CA LYS A 369 25.09 -19.40 -3.69
C LYS A 369 24.97 -17.91 -3.38
N VAL A 370 23.74 -17.41 -3.29
CA VAL A 370 23.44 -16.00 -2.99
C VAL A 370 23.78 -15.65 -1.55
N VAL A 371 23.33 -16.46 -0.57
CA VAL A 371 23.60 -16.17 0.85
C VAL A 371 25.08 -16.31 1.20
N ALA A 372 25.80 -17.24 0.56
CA ALA A 372 27.24 -17.35 0.73
C ALA A 372 27.97 -16.10 0.26
N TYR A 373 27.65 -15.60 -0.94
CA TYR A 373 28.17 -14.33 -1.46
C TYR A 373 27.77 -13.14 -0.59
N PHE A 374 26.51 -13.09 -0.15
CA PHE A 374 25.99 -11.99 0.67
C PHE A 374 26.67 -11.92 2.03
N SER A 375 26.93 -13.08 2.68
CA SER A 375 27.69 -13.14 3.93
C SER A 375 29.10 -12.55 3.77
N ASP A 376 29.78 -12.84 2.67
CA ASP A 376 31.11 -12.29 2.40
C ASP A 376 31.06 -10.77 2.18
N ARG A 377 29.97 -10.23 1.60
CA ARG A 377 29.81 -8.79 1.39
C ARG A 377 29.43 -8.00 2.64
N LEU A 378 28.79 -8.65 3.59
CA LEU A 378 28.45 -8.09 4.88
C LEU A 378 29.56 -8.34 5.94
N GLU A 379 30.65 -9.01 5.57
CA GLU A 379 31.71 -9.45 6.50
C GLU A 379 31.16 -10.34 7.63
N ALA A 380 30.01 -11.00 7.39
CA ALA A 380 29.30 -11.88 8.34
C ALA A 380 29.84 -13.31 8.26
N HIS A 381 31.12 -13.48 8.57
CA HIS A 381 31.83 -14.77 8.42
C HIS A 381 31.34 -15.82 9.42
N GLU A 382 30.97 -15.40 10.63
CA GLU A 382 30.45 -16.29 11.67
C GLU A 382 29.08 -16.87 11.30
N GLU A 383 28.23 -16.08 10.67
CA GLU A 383 26.87 -16.45 10.26
C GLU A 383 26.82 -17.24 8.95
N LYS A 384 27.90 -17.25 8.16
CA LYS A 384 27.93 -17.83 6.82
C LYS A 384 27.57 -19.31 6.81
N LYS A 385 28.13 -20.12 7.71
CA LYS A 385 27.80 -21.55 7.82
C LYS A 385 26.34 -21.77 8.19
N THR A 386 25.84 -20.96 9.12
CA THR A 386 24.46 -21.00 9.60
C THR A 386 23.45 -20.69 8.48
N VAL A 387 23.67 -19.61 7.73
CA VAL A 387 22.73 -19.20 6.69
C VAL A 387 22.77 -20.15 5.47
N ILE A 388 23.94 -20.74 5.16
CA ILE A 388 24.06 -21.77 4.13
C ILE A 388 23.22 -22.99 4.54
N GLN A 389 23.39 -23.49 5.76
CA GLN A 389 22.65 -24.64 6.27
C GLN A 389 21.14 -24.37 6.29
N ALA A 390 20.73 -23.16 6.74
CA ALA A 390 19.33 -22.77 6.70
C ALA A 390 18.77 -22.71 5.26
N SER A 391 19.56 -22.21 4.29
CA SER A 391 19.14 -22.13 2.88
C SER A 391 18.92 -23.50 2.22
N GLU A 392 19.63 -24.53 2.65
CA GLU A 392 19.45 -25.90 2.16
C GLU A 392 18.13 -26.51 2.64
N LEU A 393 17.61 -26.09 3.80
CA LEU A 393 16.48 -26.70 4.46
C LEU A 393 15.20 -25.86 4.40
N CYS A 394 15.30 -24.57 4.09
CA CYS A 394 14.21 -23.60 4.27
C CYS A 394 12.95 -23.86 3.41
N LYS A 395 13.01 -24.75 2.45
CA LYS A 395 11.88 -25.14 1.58
C LYS A 395 11.47 -26.60 1.75
N ALA A 396 12.16 -27.36 2.61
CA ALA A 396 11.88 -28.77 2.82
C ALA A 396 10.48 -29.06 3.38
N ASP A 397 9.91 -28.10 4.10
CA ASP A 397 8.57 -28.19 4.65
C ASP A 397 7.44 -28.12 3.60
N LEU A 398 7.72 -27.66 2.39
CA LEU A 398 6.72 -27.58 1.31
C LEU A 398 6.17 -28.96 0.89
N ILE A 399 6.88 -30.03 1.18
CA ILE A 399 6.47 -31.40 0.88
C ILE A 399 5.98 -32.16 2.11
N THR A 400 5.78 -31.49 3.23
CA THR A 400 5.19 -32.07 4.44
C THR A 400 3.67 -32.12 4.36
N ASP A 401 3.07 -33.07 5.06
CA ASP A 401 1.63 -33.16 5.13
C ASP A 401 1.03 -32.00 5.93
N MET A 402 1.76 -31.50 6.93
CA MET A 402 1.39 -30.31 7.70
C MET A 402 1.24 -29.06 6.81
N VAL A 403 2.18 -28.77 5.89
CA VAL A 403 2.08 -27.62 4.99
C VAL A 403 1.04 -27.84 3.88
N ARG A 404 0.79 -29.10 3.50
CA ARG A 404 -0.30 -29.42 2.56
C ARG A 404 -1.67 -29.11 3.17
N GLU A 405 -1.89 -29.43 4.44
CA GLU A 405 -3.14 -29.16 5.16
C GLU A 405 -3.22 -27.67 5.58
N PHE A 406 -2.11 -27.12 6.10
CA PHE A 406 -2.02 -25.74 6.59
C PHE A 406 -0.96 -24.95 5.85
N PRO A 407 -1.24 -24.43 4.63
CA PRO A 407 -0.24 -23.72 3.81
C PRO A 407 0.33 -22.46 4.47
N SER A 408 -0.40 -21.84 5.39
CA SER A 408 0.06 -20.64 6.12
C SER A 408 1.19 -20.94 7.12
N LEU A 409 1.44 -22.23 7.44
CA LEU A 409 2.52 -22.66 8.30
C LEU A 409 3.86 -22.83 7.56
N GLN A 410 3.89 -22.68 6.24
CA GLN A 410 5.14 -22.82 5.47
C GLN A 410 6.23 -21.88 6.04
N GLY A 411 7.45 -22.39 6.13
CA GLY A 411 8.59 -21.76 6.78
C GLY A 411 8.58 -21.91 8.29
N LYS A 412 7.46 -21.59 8.97
CA LYS A 412 7.32 -21.74 10.42
C LYS A 412 7.50 -23.19 10.84
N VAL A 413 6.76 -24.09 10.20
CA VAL A 413 6.81 -25.51 10.54
C VAL A 413 8.15 -26.14 10.17
N GLY A 414 8.77 -25.70 9.06
CA GLY A 414 10.13 -26.10 8.72
C GLY A 414 11.14 -25.73 9.79
N GLY A 415 11.04 -24.51 10.35
CA GLY A 415 11.84 -24.08 11.49
C GLY A 415 11.58 -24.90 12.75
N LEU A 416 10.32 -25.25 13.03
CA LEU A 416 9.94 -26.07 14.19
C LEU A 416 10.47 -27.51 14.06
N TYR A 417 10.35 -28.13 12.88
CA TYR A 417 10.97 -29.44 12.62
C TYR A 417 12.46 -29.41 12.77
N ALA A 418 13.13 -28.38 12.22
CA ALA A 418 14.57 -28.21 12.43
C ALA A 418 14.94 -28.09 13.92
N LYS A 419 14.09 -27.45 14.73
CA LYS A 419 14.28 -27.36 16.18
C LYS A 419 14.14 -28.72 16.85
N GLU A 420 13.12 -29.51 16.52
CA GLU A 420 12.91 -30.86 17.05
C GLU A 420 14.04 -31.82 16.64
N GLU A 421 14.60 -31.66 15.43
CA GLU A 421 15.77 -32.40 14.96
C GLU A 421 17.08 -31.96 15.62
N GLY A 422 17.06 -30.95 16.50
CA GLY A 422 18.25 -30.49 17.25
C GLY A 422 19.16 -29.53 16.48
N TYR A 423 18.72 -28.90 15.41
CA TYR A 423 19.51 -27.86 14.75
C TYR A 423 19.76 -26.66 15.66
N PRO A 424 20.94 -25.99 15.55
CA PRO A 424 21.27 -24.81 16.36
C PRO A 424 20.22 -23.72 16.23
N HIS A 425 19.98 -22.97 17.33
CA HIS A 425 18.98 -21.89 17.37
C HIS A 425 19.05 -20.93 16.16
N PRO A 426 20.22 -20.44 15.71
CA PRO A 426 20.27 -19.52 14.57
C PRO A 426 19.85 -20.16 13.25
N VAL A 427 20.05 -21.49 13.10
CA VAL A 427 19.64 -22.24 11.87
C VAL A 427 18.13 -22.38 11.81
N TRP A 428 17.54 -23.02 12.83
CA TRP A 428 16.10 -23.26 12.80
C TRP A 428 15.30 -21.94 12.84
N LYS A 429 15.83 -20.92 13.51
CA LYS A 429 15.19 -19.60 13.57
C LYS A 429 15.23 -18.90 12.20
N ALA A 430 16.33 -19.01 11.46
CA ALA A 430 16.43 -18.51 10.09
C ALA A 430 15.43 -19.20 9.15
N ILE A 431 15.27 -20.52 9.25
CA ILE A 431 14.24 -21.26 8.51
C ILE A 431 12.83 -20.76 8.88
N TYR A 432 12.54 -20.60 10.17
CA TYR A 432 11.24 -20.15 10.67
C TYR A 432 10.85 -18.77 10.16
N GLU A 433 11.81 -17.84 10.08
CA GLU A 433 11.56 -16.42 9.79
C GLU A 433 11.79 -16.01 8.33
N HIS A 434 12.28 -16.90 7.44
CA HIS A 434 12.73 -16.49 6.10
C HIS A 434 11.63 -15.92 5.19
N TYR A 435 10.37 -16.18 5.47
CA TYR A 435 9.27 -15.52 4.74
C TYR A 435 8.90 -14.13 5.31
N GLN A 436 9.35 -13.81 6.53
CA GLN A 436 9.10 -12.49 7.13
C GLN A 436 9.97 -11.39 6.49
N PRO A 437 9.49 -10.14 6.48
CA PRO A 437 8.11 -9.73 6.71
C PRO A 437 7.23 -10.04 5.49
N VAL A 438 5.95 -10.34 5.70
CA VAL A 438 4.95 -10.52 4.64
C VAL A 438 4.26 -9.20 4.33
N SER A 439 4.20 -8.30 5.31
CA SER A 439 3.68 -6.93 5.21
C SER A 439 4.63 -5.92 5.86
N LEU A 440 4.39 -4.62 5.69
CA LEU A 440 5.18 -3.59 6.37
C LEU A 440 4.98 -3.58 7.88
N ASP A 441 3.85 -4.08 8.38
CA ASP A 441 3.54 -4.14 9.81
C ASP A 441 4.18 -5.35 10.50
N ASP A 442 4.54 -6.40 9.73
CA ASP A 442 5.18 -7.59 10.29
C ASP A 442 6.62 -7.30 10.75
N PRO A 443 7.11 -7.97 11.79
CA PRO A 443 8.50 -7.85 12.21
C PRO A 443 9.46 -8.41 11.15
N SER A 444 10.63 -7.80 11.04
CA SER A 444 11.74 -8.39 10.27
C SER A 444 12.34 -9.60 11.00
N PRO A 445 13.02 -10.51 10.29
CA PRO A 445 13.74 -11.61 10.93
C PRO A 445 14.63 -11.14 12.07
N SER A 446 14.55 -11.84 13.21
CA SER A 446 15.20 -11.41 14.45
C SER A 446 16.73 -11.45 14.37
N LEU A 447 17.29 -12.48 13.71
CA LEU A 447 18.70 -12.73 13.55
C LEU A 447 19.19 -12.40 12.13
N LEU A 448 20.48 -12.07 12.01
CA LEU A 448 21.11 -11.75 10.72
C LEU A 448 21.04 -12.90 9.70
N PRO A 449 21.24 -14.20 10.05
CA PRO A 449 21.05 -15.29 9.11
C PRO A 449 19.62 -15.35 8.50
N GLY A 450 18.58 -15.13 9.31
CA GLY A 450 17.20 -15.05 8.85
C GLY A 450 16.95 -13.87 7.91
N ALA A 451 17.53 -12.70 8.24
CA ALA A 451 17.47 -11.50 7.42
C ALA A 451 18.13 -11.71 6.05
N MET A 452 19.33 -12.28 6.02
CA MET A 452 20.05 -12.59 4.77
C MET A 452 19.27 -13.59 3.90
N LEU A 453 18.73 -14.64 4.51
CA LEU A 453 17.96 -15.67 3.79
C LEU A 453 16.65 -15.08 3.24
N SER A 454 15.94 -14.27 4.01
CA SER A 454 14.72 -13.59 3.57
C SER A 454 14.97 -12.63 2.40
N ILE A 455 16.03 -11.82 2.47
CA ILE A 455 16.44 -10.93 1.37
C ILE A 455 16.74 -11.77 0.11
N ALA A 456 17.52 -12.84 0.24
CA ALA A 456 17.88 -13.69 -0.88
C ALA A 456 16.66 -14.35 -1.53
N ASP A 457 15.73 -14.90 -0.74
CA ASP A 457 14.51 -15.58 -1.24
C ASP A 457 13.58 -14.60 -1.97
N LYS A 458 13.36 -13.41 -1.40
CA LYS A 458 12.52 -12.38 -2.00
C LYS A 458 13.13 -11.80 -3.27
N LEU A 459 14.45 -11.55 -3.28
CA LEU A 459 15.15 -11.04 -4.46
C LEU A 459 15.23 -12.11 -5.57
N ASP A 460 15.45 -13.39 -5.23
CA ASP A 460 15.38 -14.50 -6.20
C ASP A 460 14.01 -14.49 -6.90
N ALA A 461 12.91 -14.38 -6.14
CA ALA A 461 11.57 -14.33 -6.71
C ALA A 461 11.35 -13.10 -7.63
N ILE A 462 11.82 -11.91 -7.22
CA ILE A 462 11.70 -10.68 -8.03
C ILE A 462 12.51 -10.81 -9.32
N VAL A 463 13.78 -11.20 -9.23
CA VAL A 463 14.67 -11.35 -10.39
C VAL A 463 14.15 -12.41 -11.35
N GLY A 464 13.69 -13.57 -10.83
CA GLY A 464 13.11 -14.62 -11.65
C GLY A 464 11.87 -14.15 -12.42
N ALA A 465 10.93 -13.49 -11.76
CA ALA A 465 9.71 -12.98 -12.38
C ALA A 465 10.01 -11.94 -13.47
N VAL A 466 10.85 -10.92 -13.15
CA VAL A 466 11.25 -9.89 -14.11
C VAL A 466 12.03 -10.51 -15.27
N GLY A 467 12.89 -11.49 -14.99
CA GLY A 467 13.67 -12.21 -15.99
C GLY A 467 12.81 -12.99 -16.97
N LEU A 468 11.65 -13.48 -16.57
CA LEU A 468 10.64 -14.11 -17.43
C LEU A 468 9.74 -13.09 -18.17
N GLY A 469 9.91 -11.79 -17.92
CA GLY A 469 9.14 -10.74 -18.58
C GLY A 469 7.87 -10.37 -17.83
N VAL A 470 7.72 -10.73 -16.55
CA VAL A 470 6.61 -10.26 -15.73
C VAL A 470 6.85 -8.80 -15.36
N GLU A 471 5.94 -7.93 -15.79
CA GLU A 471 5.93 -6.52 -15.44
C GLU A 471 4.82 -6.23 -14.42
N VAL A 472 5.18 -5.51 -13.36
CA VAL A 472 4.23 -5.12 -12.32
C VAL A 472 3.62 -3.79 -12.72
N SER A 473 2.34 -3.79 -13.11
CA SER A 473 1.62 -2.59 -13.54
C SER A 473 0.31 -2.42 -12.77
N GLY A 474 -0.02 -1.16 -12.40
CA GLY A 474 -1.31 -0.80 -11.79
C GLY A 474 -1.68 -1.69 -10.59
N SER A 475 -2.88 -2.28 -10.61
CA SER A 475 -3.40 -3.17 -9.55
C SER A 475 -2.90 -4.62 -9.66
N LYS A 476 -2.25 -5.01 -10.76
CA LYS A 476 -1.81 -6.40 -11.00
C LYS A 476 -0.44 -6.67 -10.39
N ASP A 477 -0.40 -7.51 -9.38
CA ASP A 477 0.82 -8.04 -8.76
C ASP A 477 0.60 -9.53 -8.39
N PRO A 478 0.51 -10.42 -9.38
CA PRO A 478 0.11 -11.81 -9.18
C PRO A 478 1.12 -12.61 -8.33
N PHE A 479 2.36 -12.16 -8.25
CA PHE A 479 3.43 -12.82 -7.50
C PHE A 479 3.82 -12.11 -6.20
N GLY A 480 3.12 -11.04 -5.81
CA GLY A 480 3.42 -10.28 -4.59
C GLY A 480 4.78 -9.58 -4.63
N LEU A 481 5.27 -9.21 -5.82
CA LEU A 481 6.61 -8.63 -6.00
C LEU A 481 6.76 -7.29 -5.26
N ARG A 482 5.69 -6.49 -5.17
CA ARG A 482 5.70 -5.25 -4.38
C ARG A 482 5.91 -5.52 -2.91
N ARG A 483 5.21 -6.51 -2.35
CA ARG A 483 5.36 -6.93 -0.95
C ARG A 483 6.77 -7.45 -0.69
N ASN A 484 7.30 -8.24 -1.61
CA ASN A 484 8.68 -8.73 -1.51
C ASN A 484 9.69 -7.58 -1.51
N ALA A 485 9.56 -6.60 -2.40
CA ALA A 485 10.45 -5.44 -2.43
C ALA A 485 10.34 -4.56 -1.17
N GLN A 486 9.13 -4.35 -0.65
CA GLN A 486 8.91 -3.67 0.62
C GLN A 486 9.56 -4.43 1.77
N GLY A 487 9.40 -5.76 1.82
CA GLY A 487 10.02 -6.60 2.85
C GLY A 487 11.55 -6.54 2.81
N VAL A 488 12.16 -6.62 1.63
CA VAL A 488 13.62 -6.45 1.47
C VAL A 488 14.07 -5.08 1.95
N SER A 489 13.38 -4.01 1.51
CA SER A 489 13.70 -2.63 1.93
C SER A 489 13.62 -2.47 3.45
N LYS A 490 12.54 -2.96 4.06
CA LYS A 490 12.35 -2.92 5.53
C LYS A 490 13.48 -3.62 6.27
N ILE A 491 13.85 -4.85 5.86
CA ILE A 491 14.94 -5.59 6.50
C ILE A 491 16.25 -4.81 6.42
N ILE A 492 16.59 -4.28 5.22
CA ILE A 492 17.83 -3.51 5.01
C ILE A 492 17.87 -2.29 5.93
N LEU A 493 16.77 -1.56 6.05
CA LEU A 493 16.66 -0.35 6.85
C LEU A 493 16.74 -0.64 8.36
N GLU A 494 15.97 -1.62 8.86
CA GLU A 494 15.93 -1.97 10.29
C GLU A 494 17.23 -2.60 10.78
N LYS A 495 17.83 -3.49 9.96
CA LYS A 495 19.12 -4.14 10.28
C LYS A 495 20.33 -3.28 9.91
N LYS A 496 20.12 -2.11 9.29
CA LYS A 496 21.18 -1.17 8.87
C LYS A 496 22.24 -1.83 7.99
N LEU A 497 21.82 -2.64 7.03
CA LEU A 497 22.72 -3.44 6.19
C LEU A 497 23.41 -2.54 5.16
N ASP A 498 24.74 -2.50 5.25
CA ASP A 498 25.61 -1.68 4.39
C ASP A 498 26.27 -2.57 3.32
N PHE A 499 25.77 -2.51 2.11
CA PHE A 499 26.30 -3.27 0.96
C PHE A 499 25.86 -2.67 -0.38
N SER A 500 26.56 -3.05 -1.47
CA SER A 500 26.15 -2.69 -2.82
C SER A 500 24.99 -3.55 -3.29
N PHE A 501 23.80 -2.94 -3.37
CA PHE A 501 22.58 -3.60 -3.82
C PHE A 501 22.67 -4.09 -5.29
N PRO A 502 23.19 -3.29 -6.26
CA PRO A 502 23.38 -3.74 -7.64
C PRO A 502 24.31 -4.95 -7.78
N ARG A 503 25.35 -5.06 -6.95
CA ARG A 503 26.26 -6.23 -6.98
C ARG A 503 25.59 -7.50 -6.46
N LEU A 504 24.71 -7.38 -5.47
CA LEU A 504 23.90 -8.50 -5.02
C LEU A 504 22.93 -8.95 -6.12
N LEU A 505 22.28 -8.02 -6.82
CA LEU A 505 21.44 -8.31 -7.98
C LEU A 505 22.22 -9.02 -9.10
N ASP A 506 23.42 -8.54 -9.43
CA ASP A 506 24.29 -9.20 -10.43
C ASP A 506 24.56 -10.65 -10.04
N LYS A 507 24.85 -10.91 -8.75
CA LYS A 507 25.06 -12.27 -8.25
C LYS A 507 23.83 -13.15 -8.40
N ILE A 508 22.64 -12.63 -8.05
CA ILE A 508 21.37 -13.38 -8.18
C ILE A 508 21.10 -13.69 -9.66
N ILE A 509 21.19 -12.68 -10.55
CA ILE A 509 20.99 -12.86 -11.99
C ILE A 509 21.97 -13.93 -12.53
N GLN A 510 23.22 -13.92 -12.08
CA GLN A 510 24.23 -14.91 -12.49
C GLN A 510 23.82 -16.34 -12.10
N THR A 511 23.13 -16.55 -10.96
CA THR A 511 22.75 -17.89 -10.49
C THR A 511 21.69 -18.56 -11.37
N TYR A 512 20.94 -17.78 -12.15
CA TYR A 512 19.94 -18.31 -13.07
C TYR A 512 20.52 -18.87 -14.38
N GLY A 513 21.77 -18.51 -14.73
CA GLY A 513 22.39 -18.94 -15.99
C GLY A 513 21.62 -18.41 -17.20
N GLU A 514 21.16 -19.33 -18.04
CA GLU A 514 20.42 -19.03 -19.29
C GLU A 514 18.89 -19.18 -19.12
N LYS A 515 18.39 -19.40 -17.90
CA LYS A 515 16.96 -19.61 -17.64
C LYS A 515 16.13 -18.33 -17.76
N LEU A 516 16.74 -17.15 -17.90
CA LEU A 516 16.05 -15.86 -17.98
C LEU A 516 15.87 -15.43 -19.43
N ASN A 517 14.67 -14.96 -19.79
CA ASN A 517 14.30 -14.55 -21.14
C ASN A 517 14.70 -13.09 -21.48
N ARG A 518 15.05 -12.30 -20.46
CA ARG A 518 15.45 -10.88 -20.60
C ARG A 518 16.95 -10.72 -20.40
N GLU A 519 17.51 -9.69 -21.03
CA GLU A 519 18.91 -9.34 -20.84
C GLU A 519 19.24 -8.94 -19.40
N LYS A 520 20.42 -9.33 -18.91
CA LYS A 520 20.89 -9.03 -17.55
C LYS A 520 20.83 -7.54 -17.20
N ALA A 521 21.26 -6.68 -18.17
CA ALA A 521 21.23 -5.23 -17.99
C ALA A 521 19.80 -4.70 -17.82
N TYR A 522 18.86 -5.20 -18.62
CA TYR A 522 17.44 -4.86 -18.50
C TYR A 522 16.89 -5.23 -17.14
N ILE A 523 17.08 -6.50 -16.71
CA ILE A 523 16.59 -7.00 -15.42
C ILE A 523 17.10 -6.14 -14.28
N LYS A 524 18.40 -5.86 -14.27
CA LYS A 524 19.05 -5.03 -13.25
C LYS A 524 18.45 -3.62 -13.20
N THR A 525 18.35 -2.96 -14.35
CA THR A 525 17.79 -1.59 -14.45
C THR A 525 16.34 -1.55 -14.00
N TYR A 526 15.53 -2.52 -14.43
CA TYR A 526 14.12 -2.60 -14.02
C TYR A 526 13.97 -2.80 -12.51
N VAL A 527 14.72 -3.76 -11.93
CA VAL A 527 14.66 -4.04 -10.49
C VAL A 527 15.12 -2.84 -9.67
N LEU A 528 16.19 -2.13 -10.08
CA LEU A 528 16.63 -0.91 -9.40
C LEU A 528 15.55 0.19 -9.44
N ALA A 529 14.95 0.45 -10.59
CA ALA A 529 13.85 1.41 -10.72
C ALA A 529 12.62 0.99 -9.89
N PHE A 530 12.30 -0.30 -9.87
CA PHE A 530 11.21 -0.85 -9.07
C PHE A 530 11.43 -0.63 -7.57
N PHE A 531 12.65 -0.87 -7.08
CA PHE A 531 13.01 -0.61 -5.67
C PHE A 531 13.02 0.88 -5.34
N ALA A 532 13.53 1.75 -6.23
CA ALA A 532 13.49 3.20 -6.02
C ALA A 532 12.05 3.71 -5.82
N ASN A 533 11.09 3.24 -6.64
CA ASN A 533 9.67 3.56 -6.48
C ASN A 533 9.08 3.02 -5.15
N ARG A 534 9.53 1.86 -4.67
CA ARG A 534 9.06 1.32 -3.37
C ARG A 534 9.65 2.05 -2.19
N LEU A 535 10.92 2.45 -2.26
CA LEU A 535 11.56 3.28 -1.25
C LEU A 535 10.90 4.65 -1.15
N GLN A 536 10.55 5.27 -2.29
CA GLN A 536 9.79 6.51 -2.28
C GLN A 536 8.48 6.36 -1.50
N TYR A 537 7.70 5.33 -1.80
CA TYR A 537 6.45 5.04 -1.09
C TYR A 537 6.66 4.81 0.42
N ILE A 538 7.69 4.03 0.81
CA ILE A 538 8.01 3.77 2.21
C ILE A 538 8.35 5.07 2.94
N PHE A 539 9.24 5.89 2.37
CA PHE A 539 9.70 7.12 3.00
C PHE A 539 8.59 8.17 3.11
N GLU A 540 7.73 8.29 2.10
CA GLU A 540 6.57 9.19 2.16
C GLU A 540 5.56 8.74 3.24
N ASN A 541 5.34 7.44 3.41
CA ASN A 541 4.49 6.89 4.49
C ASN A 541 5.10 7.03 5.89
N GLU A 542 6.44 7.11 6.00
CA GLU A 542 7.13 7.47 7.26
C GLU A 542 7.01 8.98 7.59
N GLY A 543 6.37 9.77 6.73
CA GLY A 543 6.10 11.19 6.95
C GLY A 543 7.17 12.15 6.43
N PHE A 544 8.14 11.68 5.64
CA PHE A 544 9.11 12.56 5.00
C PHE A 544 8.49 13.34 3.84
N ARG A 545 8.92 14.59 3.67
CA ARG A 545 8.47 15.44 2.56
C ARG A 545 8.84 14.81 1.20
N TYR A 546 7.90 14.79 0.27
CA TYR A 546 8.04 14.15 -1.05
C TYR A 546 9.24 14.67 -1.87
N ASP A 547 9.55 15.97 -1.75
CA ASP A 547 10.64 16.61 -2.48
C ASP A 547 12.02 16.23 -1.89
N LEU A 548 12.13 16.09 -0.56
CA LEU A 548 13.35 15.57 0.11
C LEU A 548 13.57 14.10 -0.24
N VAL A 549 12.50 13.32 -0.31
CA VAL A 549 12.56 11.91 -0.73
C VAL A 549 13.08 11.81 -2.17
N LYS A 550 12.51 12.56 -3.11
CA LYS A 550 12.98 12.60 -4.50
C LYS A 550 14.44 13.04 -4.60
N ALA A 551 14.82 14.11 -3.90
CA ALA A 551 16.18 14.62 -3.88
C ALA A 551 17.19 13.57 -3.35
N SER A 552 16.85 12.83 -2.30
CA SER A 552 17.71 11.81 -1.69
C SER A 552 17.87 10.54 -2.52
N LEU A 553 16.85 10.18 -3.32
CA LEU A 553 16.85 9.01 -4.20
C LEU A 553 17.49 9.29 -5.55
N ALA A 554 17.59 10.56 -5.98
CA ALA A 554 18.15 10.95 -7.28
C ALA A 554 19.60 10.46 -7.52
N PRO A 555 20.51 10.41 -6.50
CA PRO A 555 21.84 9.82 -6.69
C PRO A 555 21.83 8.31 -6.97
N GLY A 556 20.64 7.67 -6.88
CA GLY A 556 20.48 6.24 -7.04
C GLY A 556 20.48 5.47 -5.72
N ILE A 557 20.25 4.16 -5.85
CA ILE A 557 20.15 3.22 -4.72
C ILE A 557 21.25 2.16 -4.77
N GLU A 558 22.49 2.60 -5.07
CA GLU A 558 23.68 1.71 -4.99
C GLU A 558 23.77 1.02 -3.62
N ASN A 559 23.38 1.77 -2.58
CA ASN A 559 23.21 1.28 -1.24
C ASN A 559 21.87 1.83 -0.69
N ILE A 560 20.94 0.93 -0.40
CA ILE A 560 19.59 1.31 0.07
C ILE A 560 19.66 1.98 1.45
N TYR A 561 20.50 1.48 2.37
CA TYR A 561 20.64 2.08 3.69
C TYR A 561 21.25 3.49 3.60
N HIS A 562 22.24 3.70 2.71
CA HIS A 562 22.80 5.02 2.46
C HIS A 562 21.76 5.99 1.86
N ALA A 563 20.85 5.52 1.01
CA ALA A 563 19.75 6.36 0.50
C ALA A 563 18.87 6.90 1.64
N TYR A 564 18.57 6.07 2.63
CA TYR A 564 17.86 6.47 3.85
C TYR A 564 18.66 7.46 4.72
N LEU A 565 19.96 7.21 4.88
CA LEU A 565 20.83 8.13 5.63
C LEU A 565 20.94 9.51 4.96
N ARG A 566 20.96 9.56 3.60
CA ARG A 566 20.90 10.83 2.84
C ARG A 566 19.60 11.58 3.12
N LEU A 567 18.46 10.87 3.10
CA LEU A 567 17.16 11.46 3.41
C LEU A 567 17.10 12.01 4.83
N LYS A 568 17.54 11.24 5.81
CA LYS A 568 17.63 11.71 7.21
C LYS A 568 18.52 12.93 7.39
N ALA A 569 19.63 12.97 6.67
CA ALA A 569 20.53 14.11 6.70
C ALA A 569 19.87 15.38 6.11
N LEU A 570 19.14 15.24 4.98
CA LEU A 570 18.36 16.34 4.41
C LEU A 570 17.27 16.82 5.36
N ASP A 571 16.49 15.90 5.91
CA ASP A 571 15.39 16.22 6.82
C ASP A 571 15.88 16.92 8.11
N SER A 572 17.02 16.50 8.65
CA SER A 572 17.61 17.14 9.84
C SER A 572 18.11 18.57 9.62
N LEU A 573 18.33 18.96 8.37
CA LEU A 573 18.86 20.27 8.00
C LEU A 573 17.82 21.20 7.37
N LYS A 574 16.61 20.72 7.11
CA LYS A 574 15.55 21.48 6.39
C LYS A 574 15.20 22.81 7.04
N ASP A 575 15.28 22.88 8.37
CA ASP A 575 14.97 24.09 9.16
C ASP A 575 16.22 24.94 9.44
N SER A 576 17.40 24.56 8.90
CA SER A 576 18.64 25.30 9.06
C SER A 576 18.64 26.56 8.18
N PRO A 577 19.13 27.72 8.70
CA PRO A 577 19.21 28.96 7.92
C PRO A 577 20.19 28.86 6.74
N HIS A 578 20.96 27.77 6.65
CA HIS A 578 21.87 27.51 5.54
C HIS A 578 21.26 26.61 4.45
N PHE A 579 20.12 25.99 4.71
CA PHE A 579 19.54 25.00 3.80
C PHE A 579 18.99 25.62 2.51
N GLU A 580 18.05 26.56 2.63
CA GLU A 580 17.48 27.24 1.46
C GLU A 580 18.52 27.95 0.58
N PRO A 581 19.47 28.72 1.14
CA PRO A 581 20.51 29.31 0.30
C PRO A 581 21.34 28.30 -0.50
N MET A 582 21.60 27.12 0.06
CA MET A 582 22.28 26.04 -0.67
C MET A 582 21.44 25.46 -1.80
N ILE A 583 20.13 25.34 -1.60
CA ILE A 583 19.20 24.91 -2.67
C ILE A 583 19.25 25.91 -3.84
N TRP A 584 19.22 27.22 -3.55
CA TRP A 584 19.30 28.23 -4.60
C TRP A 584 20.63 28.19 -5.37
N ILE A 585 21.75 27.99 -4.66
CA ILE A 585 23.06 27.83 -5.27
C ILE A 585 23.08 26.57 -6.17
N ALA A 586 22.62 25.44 -5.67
CA ALA A 586 22.58 24.19 -6.44
C ALA A 586 21.69 24.33 -7.69
N LYS A 587 20.52 24.98 -7.57
CA LYS A 587 19.64 25.29 -8.73
C LYS A 587 20.34 26.21 -9.74
N ARG A 588 21.05 27.24 -9.27
CA ARG A 588 21.79 28.17 -10.15
C ARG A 588 22.90 27.42 -10.90
N VAL A 589 23.68 26.62 -10.19
CA VAL A 589 24.75 25.78 -10.78
C VAL A 589 24.17 24.82 -11.81
N ASN A 590 23.12 24.08 -11.46
CA ASN A 590 22.49 23.11 -12.38
C ASN A 590 21.90 23.80 -13.64
N ASN A 591 21.31 24.99 -13.49
CA ASN A 591 20.79 25.75 -14.62
C ASN A 591 21.92 26.20 -15.61
N ILE A 592 23.07 26.66 -15.07
CA ILE A 592 24.23 27.04 -15.87
C ILE A 592 24.81 25.82 -16.60
N LEU A 593 24.84 24.67 -15.94
CA LEU A 593 25.39 23.43 -16.47
C LEU A 593 24.45 22.68 -17.43
N ARG A 594 23.21 23.12 -17.57
CA ARG A 594 22.20 22.47 -18.40
C ARG A 594 22.67 22.47 -19.88
N ASN A 595 22.69 21.27 -20.49
CA ASN A 595 23.13 21.04 -21.87
C ASN A 595 24.61 21.36 -22.14
N GLN A 596 25.47 21.48 -21.12
CA GLN A 596 26.91 21.67 -21.30
C GLN A 596 27.64 20.32 -21.39
N ALA A 597 28.67 20.26 -22.23
CA ALA A 597 29.59 19.13 -22.30
C ALA A 597 30.41 19.02 -21.01
N LYS A 598 30.95 17.84 -20.73
CA LYS A 598 31.86 17.62 -19.60
C LYS A 598 33.26 18.18 -19.94
N PHE A 599 33.81 18.94 -19.00
CA PHE A 599 35.12 19.52 -19.06
C PHE A 599 35.97 19.12 -17.87
N LYS A 600 37.30 19.27 -17.97
CA LYS A 600 38.25 19.11 -16.87
C LYS A 600 38.79 20.47 -16.47
N VAL A 601 39.01 20.69 -15.19
CA VAL A 601 39.62 21.91 -14.67
C VAL A 601 41.09 21.92 -15.08
N ASN A 602 41.55 23.09 -15.55
CA ASN A 602 42.97 23.40 -15.77
C ASN A 602 43.31 24.61 -14.92
N GLU A 603 44.22 24.45 -13.96
CA GLU A 603 44.59 25.48 -13.01
C GLU A 603 45.22 26.73 -13.67
N ASP A 604 45.91 26.59 -14.80
CA ASP A 604 46.51 27.71 -15.57
C ASP A 604 45.42 28.68 -16.09
N PHE A 605 44.19 28.25 -16.23
CA PHE A 605 43.05 29.07 -16.66
C PHE A 605 42.17 29.58 -15.49
N LEU A 606 42.65 29.50 -14.24
CA LEU A 606 42.02 30.15 -13.08
C LEU A 606 42.62 31.58 -12.95
N LEU A 607 42.18 32.49 -13.79
CA LEU A 607 42.78 33.81 -13.89
C LEU A 607 42.38 34.77 -12.81
N GLU A 608 41.08 34.73 -12.41
CA GLU A 608 40.54 35.59 -11.38
C GLU A 608 40.85 35.05 -9.98
N LYS A 609 41.01 35.96 -9.02
CA LYS A 609 41.22 35.59 -7.60
C LYS A 609 40.13 34.70 -7.09
N GLN A 610 38.88 35.01 -7.42
CA GLN A 610 37.69 34.28 -6.96
C GLN A 610 37.58 32.87 -7.55
N GLU A 611 38.10 32.66 -8.79
CA GLU A 611 38.19 31.31 -9.39
C GLU A 611 39.18 30.44 -8.60
N ARG A 612 40.37 30.95 -8.28
CA ARG A 612 41.36 30.23 -7.49
C ARG A 612 40.87 29.94 -6.09
N GLU A 613 40.25 30.93 -5.43
CA GLU A 613 39.70 30.79 -4.08
C GLU A 613 38.58 29.72 -4.04
N LEU A 614 37.67 29.72 -5.03
CA LEU A 614 36.63 28.72 -5.15
C LEU A 614 37.20 27.33 -5.37
N HIS A 615 38.14 27.17 -6.31
CA HIS A 615 38.74 25.87 -6.61
C HIS A 615 39.55 25.33 -5.40
N THR A 616 40.34 26.15 -4.73
CA THR A 616 41.09 25.75 -3.52
C THR A 616 40.14 25.34 -2.40
N THR A 617 39.14 26.17 -2.07
CA THR A 617 38.15 25.88 -1.02
C THR A 617 37.39 24.60 -1.31
N PHE A 618 36.97 24.41 -2.59
CA PHE A 618 36.27 23.21 -3.02
C PHE A 618 37.12 21.95 -2.89
N SER A 619 38.41 22.01 -3.29
CA SER A 619 39.31 20.86 -3.19
C SER A 619 39.48 20.41 -1.73
N ILE A 620 39.68 21.34 -0.79
CA ILE A 620 39.77 21.04 0.64
C ILE A 620 38.44 20.39 1.13
N ILE A 621 37.29 20.93 0.73
CA ILE A 621 35.98 20.37 1.13
C ILE A 621 35.81 18.98 0.53
N LYS A 622 36.10 18.77 -0.73
CA LYS A 622 35.99 17.49 -1.42
C LYS A 622 36.79 16.38 -0.72
N ASP A 623 38.05 16.65 -0.42
CA ASP A 623 38.94 15.69 0.25
C ASP A 623 38.46 15.27 1.66
N ASN A 624 37.81 16.18 2.38
CA ASN A 624 37.22 15.88 3.67
C ASN A 624 35.84 15.24 3.61
N VAL A 625 35.05 15.52 2.55
CA VAL A 625 33.67 15.05 2.41
C VAL A 625 33.60 13.64 1.82
N LEU A 626 34.46 13.29 0.87
CA LEU A 626 34.43 11.96 0.25
C LEU A 626 34.57 10.80 1.25
N PRO A 627 35.48 10.87 2.25
CA PRO A 627 35.57 9.83 3.29
C PRO A 627 34.31 9.75 4.18
N LEU A 628 33.61 10.88 4.41
CA LEU A 628 32.34 10.88 5.17
C LEU A 628 31.22 10.23 4.37
N ILE A 629 31.11 10.53 3.07
CA ILE A 629 30.14 9.89 2.17
C ILE A 629 30.39 8.38 2.14
N ALA A 630 31.65 7.95 2.02
CA ALA A 630 32.01 6.53 2.00
C ALA A 630 31.60 5.80 3.30
N LYS A 631 31.63 6.50 4.43
CA LYS A 631 31.19 5.97 5.74
C LYS A 631 29.69 6.14 6.02
N GLY A 632 28.92 6.73 5.11
CA GLY A 632 27.50 7.01 5.32
C GLY A 632 27.20 8.19 6.26
N ASP A 633 28.20 8.99 6.67
CA ASP A 633 28.00 10.18 7.52
C ASP A 633 27.57 11.41 6.69
N PHE A 634 26.40 11.28 6.06
CA PHE A 634 25.86 12.30 5.16
C PHE A 634 25.52 13.61 5.88
N ALA A 635 25.11 13.55 7.15
CA ALA A 635 24.79 14.74 7.92
C ALA A 635 26.02 15.64 8.15
N LYS A 636 27.17 15.02 8.45
CA LYS A 636 28.44 15.75 8.58
C LYS A 636 28.95 16.21 7.23
N ALA A 637 28.84 15.36 6.21
CA ALA A 637 29.22 15.71 4.84
C ALA A 637 28.47 16.95 4.34
N GLN A 638 27.16 17.01 4.50
CA GLN A 638 26.35 18.18 4.11
C GLN A 638 26.73 19.45 4.85
N ARG A 639 26.92 19.38 6.19
CA ARG A 639 27.36 20.55 6.96
C ARG A 639 28.71 21.09 6.48
N MET A 640 29.62 20.22 6.04
CA MET A 640 30.90 20.65 5.46
C MET A 640 30.73 21.25 4.07
N ILE A 641 29.91 20.66 3.23
CA ILE A 641 29.63 21.21 1.89
C ILE A 641 29.00 22.60 1.99
N PHE A 642 28.10 22.83 2.93
CA PHE A 642 27.45 24.12 3.08
C PHE A 642 28.43 25.28 3.40
N ARG A 643 29.65 24.99 3.84
CA ARG A 643 30.72 26.02 4.04
C ARG A 643 31.18 26.65 2.73
N ILE A 644 30.97 25.99 1.58
CA ILE A 644 31.34 26.56 0.29
C ILE A 644 30.47 27.76 -0.11
N ARG A 645 29.32 27.97 0.56
CA ARG A 645 28.32 28.97 0.20
C ARG A 645 28.87 30.37 -0.05
N SER A 646 29.66 30.88 0.88
CA SER A 646 30.23 32.23 0.77
C SER A 646 31.17 32.37 -0.42
N THR A 647 32.02 31.37 -0.63
CA THR A 647 33.01 31.38 -1.71
C THR A 647 32.35 31.24 -3.09
N ILE A 648 31.31 30.41 -3.22
CA ILE A 648 30.59 30.24 -4.48
C ILE A 648 29.73 31.48 -4.83
N ASN A 649 29.16 32.15 -3.83
CA ASN A 649 28.46 33.42 -4.06
C ASN A 649 29.45 34.49 -4.50
N ASN A 650 30.60 34.65 -3.82
CA ASN A 650 31.65 35.59 -4.21
C ASN A 650 32.14 35.33 -5.65
N PHE A 651 32.25 34.06 -6.04
CA PHE A 651 32.57 33.71 -7.42
C PHE A 651 31.47 34.21 -8.40
N PHE A 652 30.20 33.96 -8.10
CA PHE A 652 29.12 34.40 -8.99
C PHE A 652 28.90 35.92 -9.05
N ASP A 653 29.32 36.63 -8.03
CA ASP A 653 29.21 38.09 -7.98
C ASP A 653 30.32 38.81 -8.77
N HIS A 654 31.48 38.15 -8.96
CA HIS A 654 32.65 38.80 -9.59
C HIS A 654 33.08 38.13 -10.92
N VAL A 655 32.64 36.87 -11.15
CA VAL A 655 33.09 36.12 -12.35
C VAL A 655 31.92 35.83 -13.26
N LEU A 656 31.98 36.35 -14.49
CA LEU A 656 31.02 36.03 -15.56
C LEU A 656 31.33 34.64 -16.12
N VAL A 657 30.55 33.62 -15.85
CA VAL A 657 30.79 32.24 -16.29
C VAL A 657 30.73 32.09 -17.81
N MET A 658 29.72 32.71 -18.43
CA MET A 658 29.45 32.57 -19.87
C MET A 658 30.13 33.66 -20.69
N VAL A 659 31.48 33.71 -20.64
CA VAL A 659 32.31 34.64 -21.44
C VAL A 659 32.49 34.12 -22.85
N ASP A 660 32.91 35.02 -23.77
CA ASP A 660 33.15 34.72 -25.19
C ASP A 660 34.38 33.82 -25.37
N ASP A 661 35.40 33.99 -24.55
CA ASP A 661 36.58 33.11 -24.55
C ASP A 661 36.18 31.67 -24.21
N LYS A 662 36.27 30.80 -25.21
CA LYS A 662 35.88 29.40 -25.10
C LYS A 662 36.73 28.62 -24.10
N LYS A 663 38.01 28.96 -23.90
CA LYS A 663 38.87 28.25 -22.94
C LYS A 663 38.50 28.61 -21.50
N LEU A 664 38.37 29.90 -21.22
CA LEU A 664 37.94 30.39 -19.91
C LEU A 664 36.53 29.89 -19.56
N ARG A 665 35.59 30.00 -20.48
CA ARG A 665 34.23 29.50 -20.29
C ARG A 665 34.23 28.01 -19.94
N ARG A 666 34.95 27.16 -20.67
CA ARG A 666 35.03 25.72 -20.40
C ARG A 666 35.62 25.42 -19.02
N ASN A 667 36.66 26.19 -18.63
CA ASN A 667 37.30 26.02 -17.32
C ASN A 667 36.38 26.41 -16.16
N ARG A 668 35.64 27.52 -16.28
CA ARG A 668 34.64 27.98 -15.30
C ARG A 668 33.50 26.98 -15.16
N LEU A 669 33.04 26.43 -16.28
CA LEU A 669 32.05 25.35 -16.29
C LEU A 669 32.60 24.08 -15.64
N ALA A 670 33.87 23.72 -15.85
CA ALA A 670 34.49 22.54 -15.23
C ALA A 670 34.51 22.63 -13.70
N VAL A 671 34.87 23.78 -13.13
CA VAL A 671 34.82 23.99 -11.64
C VAL A 671 33.41 23.80 -11.12
N LEU A 672 32.40 24.37 -11.77
CA LEU A 672 30.99 24.19 -11.35
C LEU A 672 30.51 22.76 -11.52
N GLN A 673 30.98 22.02 -12.53
CA GLN A 673 30.66 20.60 -12.74
C GLN A 673 31.21 19.73 -11.61
N GLU A 674 32.44 19.97 -11.14
CA GLU A 674 32.98 19.22 -10.00
C GLU A 674 32.19 19.48 -8.71
N ILE A 675 31.76 20.72 -8.47
CA ILE A 675 30.92 21.08 -7.33
C ILE A 675 29.55 20.36 -7.44
N SER A 676 28.91 20.44 -8.61
CA SER A 676 27.62 19.74 -8.85
C SER A 676 27.74 18.23 -8.66
N GLN A 677 28.84 17.62 -9.15
CA GLN A 677 29.07 16.18 -8.97
C GLN A 677 29.21 15.78 -7.50
N LEU A 678 29.86 16.59 -6.68
CA LEU A 678 29.95 16.31 -5.24
C LEU A 678 28.60 16.45 -4.53
N LEU A 679 27.83 17.50 -4.84
CA LEU A 679 26.48 17.71 -4.32
C LEU A 679 25.57 16.53 -4.68
N ASN A 680 25.60 16.11 -5.95
CA ASN A 680 24.78 15.03 -6.47
C ASN A 680 25.12 13.62 -5.92
N GLN A 681 26.24 13.45 -5.19
CA GLN A 681 26.48 12.22 -4.43
C GLN A 681 25.62 12.14 -3.17
N ILE A 682 25.14 13.26 -2.65
CA ILE A 682 24.29 13.33 -1.48
C ILE A 682 22.82 13.48 -1.88
N ALA A 683 22.51 14.47 -2.71
CA ALA A 683 21.14 14.75 -3.14
C ALA A 683 21.10 15.59 -4.42
N ASP A 684 20.06 15.46 -5.20
CA ASP A 684 19.72 16.46 -6.21
C ASP A 684 18.90 17.59 -5.56
N TYR A 685 19.59 18.59 -5.06
CA TYR A 685 18.97 19.74 -4.40
C TYR A 685 18.01 20.53 -5.31
N SER A 686 18.08 20.38 -6.64
CA SER A 686 17.16 21.05 -7.57
C SER A 686 15.73 20.56 -7.47
N GLN A 687 15.52 19.36 -6.95
CA GLN A 687 14.22 18.74 -6.72
C GLN A 687 13.50 19.33 -5.50
N ILE A 688 14.22 20.00 -4.60
CA ILE A 688 13.66 20.49 -3.33
C ILE A 688 12.84 21.75 -3.58
N VAL A 689 11.60 21.76 -3.08
CA VAL A 689 10.69 22.90 -3.18
C VAL A 689 11.02 23.90 -2.06
N VAL A 690 11.31 25.13 -2.46
CA VAL A 690 11.45 26.25 -1.54
C VAL A 690 10.16 27.06 -1.62
N GLU A 691 9.44 27.14 -0.52
CA GLU A 691 8.25 28.00 -0.43
C GLU A 691 8.71 29.45 -0.46
N LYS A 692 8.21 30.24 -1.41
CA LYS A 692 8.39 31.68 -1.35
C LYS A 692 7.71 32.18 -0.07
N GLN A 693 8.48 32.69 0.87
CA GLN A 693 7.89 33.52 1.91
C GLN A 693 7.15 34.65 1.19
N ALA A 694 5.81 34.69 1.39
CA ALA A 694 4.92 35.68 0.82
C ALA A 694 5.20 37.06 1.42
#